data_6669f5ee9c86f3c28d1017d3a862ea44
#
_entry.id   6669f5ee9c86f3c28d1017d3a862ea44
#
_cell.length_a   1.000
_cell.length_b   1.000
_cell.length_c   1.000
_cell.angle_alpha   90.00
_cell.angle_beta   90.00
_cell.angle_gamma   90.00
#
_symmetry.space_group_name_H-M   'P 1'
#
loop_
_entity.id
_entity.type
_entity.pdbx_description
1 polymer ?
#
loop_
_entity_poly.entity_id
_entity_poly.type
_entity_poly.pdbx_seq_one_letter_code
_entity_poly.pdbx_strand_id
1 'polypeptide(L)'
;MGERDRMSIKEFPYRMKENRTFRPVPGLSREDEEKQLAEIIGIAQENLERISRRGGQLREELHDLMETYGPKDKEALALFHNTQTQMLENERDLVRCKKARKKPYFGRIDFRDAKYPQDESYYVGRVGISRAGSEPVVIDWRAPLAAVYYENALGPCSYTVQNEGTYEIELKRKRTYEIENDRLKDFFDSDVVANDELLTKYLARNKKAVLGEIIATIQKEQNAIIRKSPRVNLIVQGVAGSGKTTVAMHRISYILYNYEDDFRPQDFYIIGSNRILLNYITSVLPDLDVYGVSQMTMEQLFVRLLYEDWDPGSCRICQTENKGEGIARKGSFSWFLDLKAFCGDYERCAIPGKDVRLDDGTLLLTAEAIRRYLEQNSQLSMQSKINSLNEILMGKLENELVGKYVVCTAEEKKELRRFCRQYFGKNAWKGSIFELYREFLGNQAKKGKTVPFTEGAYDVYDLAALAYLYKRIKETDGIREASHVIIDEAQDFGMMAYGALEYCLRGCTYTIMGDVSQNIHFGCGLNDWSELKKLILKGDYDSFGLLKKSYRNTVEISEFATNILRHGNFAVYPVEPINRHGNPVSVTACLDQEDMLLKTEKTIQSWQKAGYETIAVICRDEKEAREVSRQLGKQIPVSQGNPETAEFGSGVMVLPVEYTKGLEFDAVVLYHPSEENYPSEDAYVKLLYVAATRALHELTVVHLGDLTALAGTPAPERRMESLEEEKETAAAGTPDAGRAAKEIGAADAAGTAERKRRQRASAAGAEDAPVNRSPHPFLSIPDIRILRPEPAGRLDQAVVRIEKTRKYLDLLSGTGRLRLMPLWDGIIRVQFKLGTEGRFAPGYWDFGPAEPVSWSARAGKDLAELSTDLLTVRIDRRSGSLLFLDKAGKRLMAERPSHSRQIR
;
A
#
# COMPACT_ATOMS: atom_id res chain seq x y z
N MET A 1 -2.99 -14.18 -38.27
CA MET A 1 -3.40 -12.80 -38.38
C MET A 1 -3.40 -12.27 -36.96
N GLY A 2 -2.53 -11.54 -36.40
CA GLY A 2 -1.37 -10.79 -36.72
C GLY A 2 -1.03 -9.95 -35.55
N GLU A 3 0.18 -10.06 -35.07
CA GLU A 3 0.76 -9.27 -33.94
C GLU A 3 0.75 -7.73 -34.14
N ARG A 4 0.07 -7.23 -35.16
CA ARG A 4 0.12 -5.79 -35.54
C ARG A 4 -0.98 -4.90 -34.97
N ASP A 5 -1.98 -5.45 -34.29
CA ASP A 5 -3.10 -4.63 -33.74
C ASP A 5 -3.05 -4.40 -32.22
N ARG A 6 -1.99 -4.83 -31.56
CA ARG A 6 -1.68 -4.40 -30.19
C ARG A 6 -0.82 -3.13 -30.19
N MET A 7 -1.25 -2.09 -30.87
CA MET A 7 -0.72 -0.76 -30.56
C MET A 7 -1.36 -0.29 -29.24
N SER A 8 -0.70 -0.66 -28.16
CA SER A 8 -0.92 -0.09 -26.84
C SER A 8 -0.91 1.43 -26.96
N ILE A 9 -1.89 2.10 -26.35
CA ILE A 9 -1.93 3.56 -26.11
C ILE A 9 -0.62 4.07 -25.46
N LYS A 10 0.31 3.20 -25.15
CA LYS A 10 1.60 3.38 -24.47
C LYS A 10 2.83 3.46 -25.38
N GLU A 11 2.71 3.35 -26.69
CA GLU A 11 3.89 3.53 -27.55
C GLU A 11 4.36 4.98 -27.49
N PHE A 12 5.49 5.16 -26.82
CA PHE A 12 6.21 6.42 -26.65
C PHE A 12 6.54 7.06 -27.99
N PRO A 13 6.40 8.40 -28.14
CA PRO A 13 6.71 9.11 -29.36
C PRO A 13 8.21 9.11 -29.73
N TYR A 14 9.07 8.50 -28.94
CA TYR A 14 10.52 8.59 -29.06
C TYR A 14 11.25 7.30 -29.41
N ARG A 15 10.63 6.35 -30.12
CA ARG A 15 11.46 5.42 -30.90
C ARG A 15 12.04 6.19 -32.09
N MET A 16 13.37 6.23 -32.19
CA MET A 16 14.07 6.73 -33.38
C MET A 16 13.54 6.02 -34.62
N LYS A 17 12.50 6.59 -35.25
CA LYS A 17 12.12 6.25 -36.61
C LYS A 17 12.70 7.33 -37.50
N GLU A 18 13.31 6.92 -38.59
CA GLU A 18 13.82 7.79 -39.66
C GLU A 18 12.76 8.75 -40.24
N ASN A 19 11.47 8.59 -39.88
CA ASN A 19 10.33 9.40 -40.26
C ASN A 19 9.57 9.93 -39.04
N ARG A 20 10.20 10.80 -38.24
CA ARG A 20 9.55 11.52 -37.14
C ARG A 20 8.66 12.63 -37.70
N THR A 21 7.38 12.64 -37.32
CA THR A 21 6.46 13.73 -37.65
C THR A 21 6.57 14.82 -36.59
N PHE A 22 7.08 15.98 -36.95
CA PHE A 22 7.17 17.15 -36.07
C PHE A 22 5.79 17.76 -35.85
N ARG A 23 5.51 18.11 -34.61
CA ARG A 23 4.30 18.83 -34.21
C ARG A 23 4.55 20.33 -34.18
N PRO A 24 3.98 21.10 -35.11
CA PRO A 24 4.14 22.53 -35.12
C PRO A 24 3.51 23.17 -33.89
N VAL A 25 4.11 24.27 -33.42
CA VAL A 25 3.57 25.05 -32.33
C VAL A 25 2.28 25.72 -32.78
N PRO A 26 1.12 25.45 -32.15
CA PRO A 26 -0.14 26.11 -32.48
C PRO A 26 -0.09 27.61 -32.19
N GLY A 27 -1.02 28.38 -32.76
CA GLY A 27 -1.19 29.79 -32.44
C GLY A 27 -1.44 30.03 -30.96
N LEU A 28 -1.29 31.27 -30.52
CA LEU A 28 -1.28 31.62 -29.09
C LEU A 28 -2.54 32.34 -28.63
N SER A 29 -3.42 32.68 -29.57
CA SER A 29 -4.68 33.35 -29.27
C SER A 29 -5.68 32.40 -28.60
N ARG A 30 -6.67 32.96 -27.92
CA ARG A 30 -7.77 32.19 -27.35
C ARG A 30 -8.54 31.38 -28.40
N GLU A 31 -8.73 31.95 -29.57
CA GLU A 31 -9.40 31.31 -30.70
C GLU A 31 -8.63 30.09 -31.21
N ASP A 32 -7.30 30.19 -31.27
CA ASP A 32 -6.43 29.08 -31.65
C ASP A 32 -6.50 27.94 -30.64
N GLU A 33 -6.50 28.24 -29.34
CA GLU A 33 -6.61 27.25 -28.27
C GLU A 33 -7.99 26.60 -28.22
N GLU A 34 -9.06 27.33 -28.45
CA GLU A 34 -10.42 26.76 -28.53
C GLU A 34 -10.56 25.85 -29.77
N LYS A 35 -9.92 26.19 -30.89
CA LYS A 35 -9.87 25.33 -32.08
C LYS A 35 -9.10 24.04 -31.83
N GLN A 36 -7.93 24.13 -31.17
CA GLN A 36 -7.13 22.96 -30.79
C GLN A 36 -7.90 22.07 -29.79
N LEU A 37 -8.56 22.69 -28.82
CA LEU A 37 -9.39 21.93 -27.86
C LEU A 37 -10.51 21.17 -28.59
N ALA A 38 -11.20 21.81 -29.54
CA ALA A 38 -12.25 21.16 -30.31
C ALA A 38 -11.72 20.00 -31.16
N GLU A 39 -10.53 20.15 -31.78
CA GLU A 39 -9.88 19.07 -32.52
C GLU A 39 -9.54 17.87 -31.60
N ILE A 40 -8.92 18.13 -30.45
CA ILE A 40 -8.52 17.09 -29.50
C ILE A 40 -9.74 16.36 -28.92
N ILE A 41 -10.83 17.10 -28.63
CA ILE A 41 -12.10 16.51 -28.21
C ILE A 41 -12.68 15.61 -29.31
N GLY A 42 -12.58 16.02 -30.58
CA GLY A 42 -12.98 15.19 -31.73
C GLY A 42 -12.22 13.86 -31.76
N ILE A 43 -10.90 13.89 -31.59
CA ILE A 43 -10.06 12.68 -31.53
C ILE A 43 -10.46 11.80 -30.33
N ALA A 44 -10.70 12.40 -29.17
CA ALA A 44 -11.15 11.67 -27.98
C ALA A 44 -12.52 11.00 -28.20
N GLN A 45 -13.42 11.66 -28.92
CA GLN A 45 -14.72 11.11 -29.29
C GLN A 45 -14.59 9.93 -30.28
N GLU A 46 -13.75 10.05 -31.31
CA GLU A 46 -13.44 8.95 -32.26
C GLU A 46 -12.89 7.72 -31.50
N ASN A 47 -11.98 7.94 -30.54
CA ASN A 47 -11.43 6.87 -29.69
C ASN A 47 -12.53 6.23 -28.82
N LEU A 48 -13.41 7.03 -28.25
CA LEU A 48 -14.53 6.54 -27.43
C LEU A 48 -15.44 5.61 -28.24
N GLU A 49 -15.77 6.00 -29.48
CA GLU A 49 -16.59 5.20 -30.37
C GLU A 49 -15.92 3.90 -30.82
N ARG A 50 -14.59 3.96 -31.07
CA ARG A 50 -13.80 2.78 -31.44
C ARG A 50 -13.75 1.78 -30.28
N ILE A 51 -13.47 2.25 -29.06
CA ILE A 51 -13.41 1.38 -27.87
C ILE A 51 -14.80 0.83 -27.54
N SER A 52 -15.86 1.62 -27.71
CA SER A 52 -17.24 1.16 -27.51
C SER A 52 -17.62 0.06 -28.50
N ARG A 53 -17.24 0.20 -29.78
CA ARG A 53 -17.45 -0.86 -30.81
C ARG A 53 -16.66 -2.13 -30.48
N ARG A 54 -15.39 -1.98 -30.05
CA ARG A 54 -14.59 -3.15 -29.63
C ARG A 54 -15.21 -3.87 -28.42
N GLY A 55 -15.75 -3.13 -27.45
CA GLY A 55 -16.49 -3.71 -26.32
C GLY A 55 -17.75 -4.48 -26.76
N GLY A 56 -18.45 -4.04 -27.82
CA GLY A 56 -19.53 -4.81 -28.45
C GLY A 56 -19.03 -6.14 -29.03
N GLN A 57 -17.97 -6.07 -29.83
CA GLN A 57 -17.36 -7.26 -30.46
C GLN A 57 -16.87 -8.28 -29.42
N LEU A 58 -16.21 -7.83 -28.34
CA LEU A 58 -15.75 -8.71 -27.27
C LEU A 58 -16.91 -9.42 -26.54
N ARG A 59 -18.06 -8.77 -26.44
CA ARG A 59 -19.26 -9.41 -25.87
C ARG A 59 -19.84 -10.47 -26.80
N GLU A 60 -19.86 -10.22 -28.09
CA GLU A 60 -20.26 -11.19 -29.11
C GLU A 60 -19.27 -12.36 -29.14
N GLU A 61 -17.96 -12.12 -29.19
CA GLU A 61 -16.92 -13.14 -29.05
C GLU A 61 -17.08 -14.02 -27.81
N LEU A 62 -17.39 -13.42 -26.66
CA LEU A 62 -17.61 -14.16 -25.42
C LEU A 62 -18.89 -15.02 -25.50
N HIS A 63 -19.93 -14.48 -26.12
CA HIS A 63 -21.18 -15.19 -26.33
C HIS A 63 -20.99 -16.41 -27.25
N ASP A 64 -20.31 -16.24 -28.39
CA ASP A 64 -20.00 -17.29 -29.34
C ASP A 64 -19.12 -18.39 -28.74
N LEU A 65 -18.14 -18.00 -27.90
CA LEU A 65 -17.32 -18.96 -27.16
C LEU A 65 -18.19 -19.75 -26.17
N MET A 66 -19.16 -19.11 -25.53
CA MET A 66 -20.07 -19.79 -24.59
C MET A 66 -21.01 -20.78 -25.30
N GLU A 67 -21.47 -20.45 -26.51
CA GLU A 67 -22.33 -21.33 -27.30
C GLU A 67 -21.57 -22.49 -27.96
N THR A 68 -20.33 -22.23 -28.40
CA THR A 68 -19.55 -23.21 -29.18
C THR A 68 -18.85 -24.24 -28.30
N TYR A 69 -18.32 -23.82 -27.16
CA TYR A 69 -17.53 -24.65 -26.27
C TYR A 69 -18.19 -24.80 -24.92
N GLY A 70 -18.42 -26.02 -24.49
CA GLY A 70 -18.99 -26.28 -23.16
C GLY A 70 -18.01 -25.89 -22.05
N PRO A 71 -18.50 -25.62 -20.81
CA PRO A 71 -17.68 -25.13 -19.67
C PRO A 71 -16.62 -26.13 -19.15
N LYS A 72 -16.44 -27.26 -19.79
CA LYS A 72 -15.47 -28.32 -19.42
C LYS A 72 -14.24 -28.36 -20.32
N ASP A 73 -14.21 -27.62 -21.41
CA ASP A 73 -13.09 -27.60 -22.34
C ASP A 73 -11.96 -26.74 -21.77
N LYS A 74 -10.78 -27.32 -21.54
CA LYS A 74 -9.63 -26.62 -20.97
C LYS A 74 -9.08 -25.53 -21.90
N GLU A 75 -9.17 -25.74 -23.23
CA GLU A 75 -8.75 -24.72 -24.22
C GLU A 75 -9.76 -23.57 -24.27
N ALA A 76 -11.04 -23.87 -24.19
CA ALA A 76 -12.09 -22.88 -24.10
C ALA A 76 -12.00 -22.03 -22.84
N LEU A 77 -11.64 -22.61 -21.71
CA LEU A 77 -11.40 -21.85 -20.45
C LEU A 77 -10.29 -20.80 -20.63
N ALA A 78 -9.21 -21.13 -21.32
CA ALA A 78 -8.14 -20.17 -21.58
C ALA A 78 -8.60 -19.03 -22.50
N LEU A 79 -9.39 -19.32 -23.53
CA LEU A 79 -10.00 -18.32 -24.40
C LEU A 79 -10.98 -17.44 -23.65
N PHE A 80 -11.84 -18.02 -22.83
CA PHE A 80 -12.75 -17.30 -21.96
C PHE A 80 -12.02 -16.28 -21.09
N HIS A 81 -10.98 -16.73 -20.39
CA HIS A 81 -10.20 -15.84 -19.52
C HIS A 81 -9.52 -14.73 -20.31
N ASN A 82 -9.02 -15.01 -21.51
CA ASN A 82 -8.38 -14.00 -22.34
C ASN A 82 -9.41 -12.94 -22.79
N THR A 83 -10.55 -13.37 -23.34
CA THR A 83 -11.63 -12.46 -23.78
C THR A 83 -12.17 -11.65 -22.61
N GLN A 84 -12.33 -12.27 -21.44
CA GLN A 84 -12.76 -11.59 -20.22
C GLN A 84 -11.75 -10.54 -19.74
N THR A 85 -10.47 -10.84 -19.81
CA THR A 85 -9.40 -9.88 -19.48
C THR A 85 -9.44 -8.68 -20.43
N GLN A 86 -9.59 -8.95 -21.75
CA GLN A 86 -9.72 -7.89 -22.75
C GLN A 86 -10.98 -7.03 -22.54
N MET A 87 -12.08 -7.62 -22.11
CA MET A 87 -13.30 -6.86 -21.76
C MET A 87 -13.05 -5.92 -20.59
N LEU A 88 -12.41 -6.38 -19.53
CA LEU A 88 -12.06 -5.55 -18.37
C LEU A 88 -11.13 -4.39 -18.76
N GLU A 89 -10.14 -4.66 -19.60
CA GLU A 89 -9.25 -3.62 -20.12
C GLU A 89 -10.03 -2.61 -20.96
N ASN A 90 -10.89 -3.08 -21.87
CA ASN A 90 -11.73 -2.22 -22.69
C ASN A 90 -12.70 -1.35 -21.88
N GLU A 91 -13.27 -1.86 -20.78
CA GLU A 91 -14.10 -1.09 -19.86
C GLU A 91 -13.30 0.02 -19.15
N ARG A 92 -12.08 -0.27 -18.72
CA ARG A 92 -11.16 0.72 -18.15
C ARG A 92 -10.84 1.82 -19.16
N ASP A 93 -10.51 1.44 -20.40
CA ASP A 93 -10.21 2.38 -21.47
C ASP A 93 -11.43 3.24 -21.83
N LEU A 94 -12.64 2.67 -21.79
CA LEU A 94 -13.88 3.41 -21.98
C LEU A 94 -14.06 4.49 -20.92
N VAL A 95 -13.80 4.17 -19.66
CA VAL A 95 -13.87 5.14 -18.54
C VAL A 95 -12.80 6.23 -18.71
N ARG A 96 -11.57 5.85 -19.08
CA ARG A 96 -10.47 6.79 -19.39
C ARG A 96 -10.85 7.76 -20.51
N CYS A 97 -11.33 7.25 -21.62
CA CYS A 97 -11.73 8.09 -22.77
C CYS A 97 -12.91 9.01 -22.44
N LYS A 98 -13.87 8.57 -21.64
CA LYS A 98 -14.97 9.44 -21.16
C LYS A 98 -14.46 10.59 -20.31
N LYS A 99 -13.50 10.33 -19.40
CA LYS A 99 -12.85 11.37 -18.58
C LYS A 99 -12.01 12.30 -19.47
N ALA A 100 -11.20 11.74 -20.37
CA ALA A 100 -10.37 12.49 -21.31
C ALA A 100 -11.17 13.43 -22.20
N ARG A 101 -12.35 13.01 -22.68
CA ARG A 101 -13.23 13.87 -23.48
C ARG A 101 -13.70 15.11 -22.72
N LYS A 102 -14.01 14.99 -21.43
CA LYS A 102 -14.46 16.12 -20.61
C LYS A 102 -13.34 17.09 -20.25
N LYS A 103 -12.12 16.58 -20.04
CA LYS A 103 -10.93 17.36 -19.67
C LYS A 103 -9.70 16.72 -20.32
N PRO A 104 -9.48 16.99 -21.62
CA PRO A 104 -8.49 16.24 -22.39
C PRO A 104 -7.06 16.52 -21.96
N TYR A 105 -6.75 17.75 -21.53
CA TYR A 105 -5.43 18.16 -21.06
C TYR A 105 -5.56 19.27 -20.00
N PHE A 106 -4.46 19.52 -19.32
CA PHE A 106 -4.32 20.59 -18.33
C PHE A 106 -3.07 21.44 -18.54
N GLY A 107 -2.15 20.97 -19.39
CA GLY A 107 -0.90 21.63 -19.66
C GLY A 107 -0.50 21.56 -21.13
N ARG A 108 0.42 22.44 -21.53
CA ARG A 108 1.12 22.44 -22.82
C ARG A 108 2.55 22.86 -22.60
N ILE A 109 3.47 22.18 -23.27
CA ILE A 109 4.88 22.51 -23.33
C ILE A 109 5.27 22.77 -24.80
N ASP A 110 5.96 23.91 -25.02
CA ASP A 110 6.60 24.19 -26.29
C ASP A 110 8.11 24.19 -26.07
N PHE A 111 8.84 23.39 -26.83
CA PHE A 111 10.27 23.21 -26.64
C PHE A 111 10.99 23.00 -27.96
N ARG A 112 12.31 23.13 -27.91
CA ARG A 112 13.24 22.79 -29.00
C ARG A 112 14.14 21.65 -28.53
N ASP A 113 14.20 20.57 -29.26
CA ASP A 113 15.17 19.51 -29.08
C ASP A 113 16.52 20.00 -29.64
N ALA A 114 17.60 19.81 -28.88
CA ALA A 114 18.95 20.23 -29.29
C ALA A 114 19.42 19.62 -30.63
N LYS A 115 18.85 18.47 -30.99
CA LYS A 115 19.17 17.75 -32.24
C LYS A 115 18.39 18.22 -33.45
N TYR A 116 17.33 19.02 -33.27
CA TYR A 116 16.42 19.42 -34.36
C TYR A 116 16.18 20.92 -34.35
N PRO A 117 16.10 21.57 -35.55
CA PRO A 117 15.96 23.04 -35.64
C PRO A 117 14.54 23.54 -35.37
N GLN A 118 13.56 22.65 -35.32
CA GLN A 118 12.11 22.99 -35.22
C GLN A 118 11.63 23.01 -33.78
N ASP A 119 10.74 23.93 -33.48
CA ASP A 119 10.02 23.97 -32.22
C ASP A 119 8.82 23.00 -32.28
N GLU A 120 8.63 22.26 -31.18
CA GLU A 120 7.55 21.29 -31.03
C GLU A 120 6.64 21.66 -29.88
N SER A 121 5.37 21.23 -29.98
CA SER A 121 4.36 21.46 -28.94
C SER A 121 3.65 20.16 -28.59
N TYR A 122 3.52 19.87 -27.30
CA TYR A 122 2.73 18.75 -26.78
C TYR A 122 1.80 19.22 -25.66
N TYR A 123 0.56 18.75 -25.73
CA TYR A 123 -0.36 18.89 -24.61
C TYR A 123 -0.13 17.79 -23.59
N VAL A 124 -0.30 18.11 -22.29
CA VAL A 124 -0.13 17.19 -21.16
C VAL A 124 -1.49 16.94 -20.55
N GLY A 125 -1.90 15.70 -20.48
CA GLY A 125 -3.18 15.28 -19.94
C GLY A 125 -3.07 14.18 -18.88
N ARG A 126 -4.19 13.82 -18.29
CA ARG A 126 -4.28 12.66 -17.40
C ARG A 126 -4.09 11.35 -18.13
N VAL A 127 -4.47 11.32 -19.40
CA VAL A 127 -4.41 10.16 -20.27
C VAL A 127 -3.87 10.63 -21.61
N GLY A 128 -3.03 9.83 -22.24
CA GLY A 128 -2.58 10.08 -23.60
C GLY A 128 -3.74 10.00 -24.60
N ILE A 129 -3.78 10.93 -25.58
CA ILE A 129 -4.75 10.93 -26.67
C ILE A 129 -4.00 10.93 -27.99
N SER A 130 -4.25 9.92 -28.82
CA SER A 130 -3.69 9.79 -30.17
C SER A 130 -4.77 9.37 -31.17
N ARG A 131 -4.59 9.71 -32.44
CA ARG A 131 -5.34 9.04 -33.52
C ARG A 131 -4.78 7.64 -33.72
N ALA A 132 -5.60 6.71 -34.19
CA ALA A 132 -5.16 5.35 -34.45
C ALA A 132 -3.92 5.33 -35.40
N GLY A 133 -2.82 4.74 -34.90
CA GLY A 133 -1.57 4.62 -35.65
C GLY A 133 -0.73 5.90 -35.80
N SER A 134 -1.07 6.99 -35.07
CA SER A 134 -0.32 8.27 -35.08
C SER A 134 0.27 8.60 -33.72
N GLU A 135 1.22 9.53 -33.71
CA GLU A 135 1.82 10.06 -32.49
C GLU A 135 0.79 10.74 -31.60
N PRO A 136 0.96 10.71 -30.26
CA PRO A 136 0.01 11.29 -29.33
C PRO A 136 -0.11 12.80 -29.51
N VAL A 137 -1.35 13.29 -29.50
CA VAL A 137 -1.65 14.75 -29.46
C VAL A 137 -1.56 15.27 -28.04
N VAL A 138 -1.99 14.45 -27.11
CA VAL A 138 -1.88 14.69 -25.67
C VAL A 138 -1.02 13.58 -25.07
N ILE A 139 0.06 13.95 -24.44
CA ILE A 139 0.92 13.00 -23.71
C ILE A 139 0.37 12.78 -22.30
N ASP A 140 0.51 11.54 -21.83
CA ASP A 140 0.17 11.20 -20.44
C ASP A 140 1.13 11.91 -19.47
N TRP A 141 0.63 12.41 -18.36
CA TRP A 141 1.43 13.11 -17.34
C TRP A 141 2.57 12.24 -16.78
N ARG A 142 2.43 10.91 -16.84
CA ARG A 142 3.44 9.93 -16.41
C ARG A 142 4.58 9.77 -17.41
N ALA A 143 4.38 10.15 -18.65
CA ALA A 143 5.40 10.04 -19.68
C ALA A 143 6.67 10.81 -19.30
N PRO A 144 7.87 10.33 -19.71
CA PRO A 144 9.12 10.99 -19.39
C PRO A 144 9.17 12.45 -19.82
N LEU A 145 8.73 12.79 -21.05
CA LEU A 145 8.68 14.16 -21.55
C LEU A 145 7.78 15.07 -20.71
N ALA A 146 6.69 14.55 -20.16
CA ALA A 146 5.79 15.32 -19.30
C ALA A 146 6.46 15.79 -17.99
N ALA A 147 7.63 15.24 -17.62
CA ALA A 147 8.40 15.71 -16.48
C ALA A 147 8.75 17.20 -16.61
N VAL A 148 9.04 17.65 -17.82
CA VAL A 148 9.43 19.02 -18.14
C VAL A 148 8.33 20.03 -17.78
N TYR A 149 7.06 19.65 -17.85
CA TYR A 149 5.95 20.51 -17.43
C TYR A 149 6.03 20.88 -15.95
N TYR A 150 6.55 19.99 -15.11
CA TYR A 150 6.66 20.18 -13.64
C TYR A 150 7.96 20.87 -13.22
N GLU A 151 8.89 21.13 -14.17
CA GLU A 151 10.08 21.94 -13.89
C GLU A 151 9.71 23.42 -13.73
N ASN A 152 10.45 24.11 -12.85
CA ASN A 152 10.08 25.46 -12.45
C ASN A 152 10.59 26.58 -13.38
N ALA A 153 11.53 26.31 -14.28
CA ALA A 153 12.17 27.32 -15.09
C ALA A 153 12.04 27.03 -16.59
N LEU A 154 11.85 28.07 -17.38
CA LEU A 154 12.04 28.02 -18.82
C LEU A 154 13.54 27.99 -19.14
N GLY A 155 13.89 27.46 -20.30
CA GLY A 155 15.30 27.39 -20.76
C GLY A 155 15.79 25.93 -20.86
N PRO A 156 17.13 25.74 -20.78
CA PRO A 156 17.72 24.41 -20.91
C PRO A 156 17.26 23.47 -19.83
N CYS A 157 16.75 22.31 -20.22
CA CYS A 157 16.35 21.23 -19.31
C CYS A 157 16.53 19.87 -19.98
N SER A 158 16.39 18.80 -19.21
CA SER A 158 16.53 17.45 -19.73
C SER A 158 15.47 16.52 -19.15
N TYR A 159 15.16 15.45 -19.88
CA TYR A 159 14.35 14.34 -19.40
C TYR A 159 15.00 13.02 -19.78
N THR A 160 14.77 12.00 -18.98
CA THR A 160 15.38 10.67 -19.18
C THR A 160 14.31 9.66 -19.55
N VAL A 161 14.54 8.94 -20.66
CA VAL A 161 13.71 7.79 -21.07
C VAL A 161 14.44 6.51 -20.65
N GLN A 162 13.74 5.63 -19.97
CA GLN A 162 14.31 4.37 -19.50
C GLN A 162 14.82 3.53 -20.69
N ASN A 163 16.03 3.00 -20.55
CA ASN A 163 16.74 2.20 -21.57
C ASN A 163 17.11 2.93 -22.88
N GLU A 164 16.78 4.23 -23.04
CA GLU A 164 17.10 5.01 -24.23
C GLU A 164 18.12 6.13 -23.95
N GLY A 165 18.08 6.73 -22.75
CA GLY A 165 19.02 7.76 -22.34
C GLY A 165 18.37 9.08 -21.96
N THR A 166 19.22 10.12 -21.87
CA THR A 166 18.80 11.48 -21.50
C THR A 166 18.75 12.37 -22.74
N TYR A 167 17.66 13.11 -22.86
CA TYR A 167 17.40 14.06 -23.94
C TYR A 167 17.50 15.48 -23.41
N GLU A 168 18.30 16.32 -24.07
CA GLU A 168 18.44 17.73 -23.74
C GLU A 168 17.55 18.58 -24.64
N ILE A 169 16.75 19.44 -24.03
CA ILE A 169 15.81 20.31 -24.72
C ILE A 169 15.89 21.74 -24.15
N GLU A 170 15.40 22.69 -24.93
CA GLU A 170 15.16 24.06 -24.48
C GLU A 170 13.66 24.29 -24.35
N LEU A 171 13.17 24.38 -23.11
CA LEU A 171 11.76 24.67 -22.82
C LEU A 171 11.50 26.15 -23.07
N LYS A 172 10.66 26.45 -24.07
CA LYS A 172 10.34 27.82 -24.48
C LYS A 172 9.12 28.38 -23.83
N ARG A 173 8.14 27.49 -23.58
CA ARG A 173 6.85 27.88 -23.00
C ARG A 173 6.25 26.75 -22.21
N LYS A 174 5.58 27.13 -21.14
CA LYS A 174 4.72 26.29 -20.34
C LYS A 174 3.39 27.00 -20.17
N ARG A 175 2.29 26.37 -20.57
CA ARG A 175 0.93 26.90 -20.46
C ARG A 175 0.05 25.94 -19.69
N THR A 176 -0.72 26.47 -18.76
CA THR A 176 -1.69 25.71 -17.95
C THR A 176 -3.09 26.11 -18.34
N TYR A 177 -4.02 25.14 -18.41
CA TYR A 177 -5.39 25.34 -18.86
C TYR A 177 -6.39 24.95 -17.77
N GLU A 178 -7.44 25.77 -17.67
CA GLU A 178 -8.65 25.47 -16.92
C GLU A 178 -9.75 25.05 -17.90
N ILE A 179 -10.03 23.73 -17.97
CA ILE A 179 -11.07 23.17 -18.86
C ILE A 179 -12.11 22.50 -17.98
N GLU A 180 -13.37 22.90 -18.17
CA GLU A 180 -14.52 22.32 -17.49
C GLU A 180 -15.59 21.89 -18.50
N ASN A 181 -16.00 20.62 -18.41
CA ASN A 181 -17.04 20.06 -19.27
C ASN A 181 -16.84 20.39 -20.75
N ASP A 182 -15.65 20.07 -21.30
CA ASP A 182 -15.22 20.28 -22.70
C ASP A 182 -15.12 21.76 -23.16
N ARG A 183 -15.14 22.71 -22.22
CA ARG A 183 -15.02 24.16 -22.52
C ARG A 183 -13.79 24.76 -21.87
N LEU A 184 -13.07 25.56 -22.65
CA LEU A 184 -11.95 26.34 -22.16
C LEU A 184 -12.47 27.50 -21.31
N LYS A 185 -12.15 27.49 -20.01
CA LYS A 185 -12.47 28.58 -19.08
C LYS A 185 -11.40 29.63 -19.10
N ASP A 186 -10.16 29.20 -18.87
CA ASP A 186 -9.01 30.09 -18.81
C ASP A 186 -7.72 29.37 -19.15
N PHE A 187 -6.66 30.13 -19.42
CA PHE A 187 -5.30 29.58 -19.56
C PHE A 187 -4.27 30.64 -19.16
N PHE A 188 -3.10 30.20 -18.73
CA PHE A 188 -2.03 31.03 -18.22
C PHE A 188 -0.67 30.52 -18.74
N ASP A 189 0.15 31.44 -19.23
CA ASP A 189 1.57 31.15 -19.48
C ASP A 189 2.30 31.23 -18.14
N SER A 190 2.95 30.15 -17.74
CA SER A 190 3.52 29.99 -16.40
C SER A 190 5.01 30.29 -16.40
N ASP A 191 5.42 31.34 -15.66
CA ASP A 191 6.68 31.34 -14.95
C ASP A 191 6.51 30.80 -13.52
N VAL A 192 7.60 30.54 -12.81
CA VAL A 192 7.70 29.84 -11.51
C VAL A 192 6.65 30.22 -10.47
N VAL A 193 6.17 31.47 -10.47
CA VAL A 193 5.22 32.02 -9.47
C VAL A 193 3.78 31.59 -9.71
N ALA A 194 3.39 31.31 -10.94
CA ALA A 194 1.99 31.07 -11.31
C ALA A 194 1.42 29.73 -10.80
N ASN A 195 2.26 28.74 -10.52
CA ASN A 195 1.78 27.43 -10.03
C ASN A 195 1.23 27.52 -8.60
N ASP A 196 1.84 28.30 -7.73
CA ASP A 196 1.39 28.47 -6.33
C ASP A 196 0.11 29.32 -6.28
N GLU A 197 -0.03 30.32 -7.14
CA GLU A 197 -1.27 31.13 -7.26
C GLU A 197 -2.45 30.32 -7.82
N LEU A 198 -2.19 29.45 -8.81
CA LEU A 198 -3.19 28.54 -9.36
C LEU A 198 -3.66 27.55 -8.30
N LEU A 199 -2.73 26.95 -7.58
CA LEU A 199 -3.05 26.03 -6.51
C LEU A 199 -3.83 26.73 -5.41
N THR A 200 -3.46 27.95 -5.05
CA THR A 200 -4.16 28.78 -4.05
C THR A 200 -5.58 29.12 -4.51
N LYS A 201 -5.79 29.50 -5.78
CA LYS A 201 -7.12 29.72 -6.37
C LYS A 201 -7.95 28.43 -6.41
N TYR A 202 -7.32 27.29 -6.71
CA TYR A 202 -7.97 25.97 -6.74
C TYR A 202 -8.44 25.53 -5.35
N LEU A 203 -7.56 25.63 -4.36
CA LEU A 203 -7.88 25.29 -2.95
C LEU A 203 -8.91 26.24 -2.34
N ALA A 204 -8.96 27.51 -2.79
CA ALA A 204 -9.95 28.48 -2.33
C ALA A 204 -11.35 28.24 -2.93
N ARG A 205 -11.44 27.73 -4.16
CA ARG A 205 -12.72 27.48 -4.86
C ARG A 205 -13.35 26.13 -4.53
N ASN A 206 -12.55 25.10 -4.28
CA ASN A 206 -13.01 23.74 -4.08
C ASN A 206 -12.81 23.31 -2.63
N LYS A 207 -13.84 23.41 -1.81
CA LYS A 207 -13.87 22.83 -0.44
C LYS A 207 -13.71 21.30 -0.44
N LYS A 208 -13.96 20.64 -1.58
CA LYS A 208 -13.73 19.22 -1.86
C LYS A 208 -12.80 19.08 -3.07
N ALA A 209 -11.52 19.47 -2.92
CA ALA A 209 -10.54 19.25 -3.97
C ALA A 209 -10.39 17.75 -4.22
N VAL A 210 -11.03 17.26 -5.26
CA VAL A 210 -10.88 15.89 -5.72
C VAL A 210 -9.42 15.71 -6.16
N LEU A 211 -8.73 14.73 -5.60
CA LEU A 211 -7.31 14.43 -5.86
C LEU A 211 -6.93 14.40 -7.35
N GLY A 212 -7.91 14.12 -8.19
CA GLY A 212 -7.73 14.11 -9.63
C GLY A 212 -7.34 15.45 -10.25
N GLU A 213 -7.52 16.56 -9.57
CA GLU A 213 -7.13 17.89 -10.07
C GLU A 213 -5.73 18.28 -9.63
N ILE A 214 -5.16 17.57 -8.64
CA ILE A 214 -3.81 17.78 -8.11
C ILE A 214 -2.72 17.46 -9.14
N ILE A 215 -2.98 16.58 -10.12
CA ILE A 215 -2.00 16.25 -11.16
C ILE A 215 -1.49 17.50 -11.91
N ALA A 216 -2.34 18.48 -12.15
CA ALA A 216 -1.94 19.72 -12.81
C ALA A 216 -1.03 20.62 -11.94
N THR A 217 -1.02 20.39 -10.62
CA THR A 217 -0.36 21.21 -9.61
C THR A 217 0.75 20.50 -8.85
N ILE A 218 1.19 19.33 -9.34
CA ILE A 218 2.35 18.61 -8.76
C ILE A 218 3.57 19.54 -8.78
N GLN A 219 4.17 19.75 -7.62
CA GLN A 219 5.31 20.60 -7.45
C GLN A 219 6.61 19.87 -7.79
N LYS A 220 7.68 20.63 -8.07
CA LYS A 220 8.98 20.08 -8.46
C LYS A 220 9.52 19.05 -7.46
N GLU A 221 9.46 19.32 -6.16
CA GLU A 221 9.91 18.39 -5.11
C GLU A 221 9.08 17.10 -5.08
N GLN A 222 7.76 17.20 -5.26
CA GLN A 222 6.87 16.04 -5.37
C GLN A 222 7.17 15.24 -6.65
N ASN A 223 7.32 15.93 -7.78
CA ASN A 223 7.66 15.32 -9.06
C ASN A 223 8.98 14.53 -9.01
N ALA A 224 10.00 15.07 -8.35
CA ALA A 224 11.27 14.38 -8.16
C ALA A 224 11.12 13.06 -7.38
N ILE A 225 10.27 13.03 -6.35
CA ILE A 225 9.98 11.83 -5.56
C ILE A 225 9.14 10.83 -6.38
N ILE A 226 8.09 11.30 -7.07
CA ILE A 226 7.21 10.46 -7.88
C ILE A 226 8.02 9.70 -8.95
N ARG A 227 8.96 10.40 -9.61
CA ARG A 227 9.73 9.86 -10.75
C ARG A 227 11.02 9.15 -10.37
N LYS A 228 11.37 9.10 -9.09
CA LYS A 228 12.54 8.33 -8.63
C LYS A 228 12.40 6.86 -9.01
N SER A 229 13.50 6.23 -9.43
CA SER A 229 13.53 4.81 -9.80
C SER A 229 12.88 3.91 -8.72
N PRO A 230 12.06 2.92 -9.08
CA PRO A 230 11.52 1.94 -8.13
C PRO A 230 12.54 0.89 -7.67
N ARG A 231 13.72 0.86 -8.27
CA ARG A 231 14.78 -0.10 -7.95
C ARG A 231 15.68 0.35 -6.81
N VAL A 232 15.38 1.50 -6.21
CA VAL A 232 16.12 2.06 -5.07
C VAL A 232 15.19 2.28 -3.90
N ASN A 233 15.74 2.25 -2.70
CA ASN A 233 15.00 2.59 -1.50
C ASN A 233 14.90 4.11 -1.35
N LEU A 234 13.74 4.55 -0.88
CA LEU A 234 13.43 5.96 -0.70
C LEU A 234 12.73 6.16 0.64
N ILE A 235 13.29 7.02 1.49
CA ILE A 235 12.63 7.52 2.69
C ILE A 235 12.29 8.99 2.45
N VAL A 236 11.07 9.40 2.78
CA VAL A 236 10.58 10.77 2.57
C VAL A 236 10.04 11.32 3.89
N GLN A 237 10.68 12.36 4.41
CA GLN A 237 10.11 13.24 5.42
C GLN A 237 9.23 14.26 4.72
N GLY A 238 7.96 14.29 5.05
CA GLY A 238 7.04 15.31 4.55
C GLY A 238 6.31 16.00 5.71
N VAL A 239 6.32 17.32 5.71
CA VAL A 239 5.61 18.09 6.73
C VAL A 239 4.09 17.89 6.68
N ALA A 240 3.38 18.32 7.72
CA ALA A 240 1.91 18.28 7.72
C ALA A 240 1.35 18.98 6.47
N GLY A 241 0.42 18.33 5.77
CA GLY A 241 -0.19 18.89 4.56
C GLY A 241 0.70 18.94 3.31
N SER A 242 1.86 18.29 3.28
CA SER A 242 2.74 18.26 2.10
C SER A 242 2.27 17.30 0.99
N GLY A 243 1.18 16.58 1.20
CA GLY A 243 0.62 15.65 0.22
C GLY A 243 1.34 14.31 0.14
N LYS A 244 1.97 13.82 1.23
CA LYS A 244 2.68 12.52 1.28
C LYS A 244 1.90 11.37 0.66
N THR A 245 0.69 11.12 1.14
CA THR A 245 -0.19 10.05 0.65
C THR A 245 -0.51 10.22 -0.84
N THR A 246 -0.74 11.45 -1.27
CA THR A 246 -0.96 11.80 -2.69
C THR A 246 0.26 11.47 -3.53
N VAL A 247 1.45 11.86 -3.08
CA VAL A 247 2.73 11.55 -3.75
C VAL A 247 2.94 10.04 -3.83
N ALA A 248 2.65 9.30 -2.75
CA ALA A 248 2.72 7.83 -2.75
C ALA A 248 1.84 7.21 -3.84
N MET A 249 0.59 7.63 -3.95
CA MET A 249 -0.36 7.12 -4.94
C MET A 249 0.04 7.47 -6.38
N HIS A 250 0.48 8.72 -6.63
CA HIS A 250 0.98 9.13 -7.94
C HIS A 250 2.26 8.36 -8.31
N ARG A 251 3.14 8.08 -7.33
CA ARG A 251 4.33 7.28 -7.55
C ARG A 251 3.99 5.85 -7.98
N ILE A 252 3.01 5.21 -7.35
CA ILE A 252 2.54 3.88 -7.78
C ILE A 252 2.07 3.93 -9.23
N SER A 253 1.21 4.91 -9.55
CA SER A 253 0.69 5.10 -10.91
C SER A 253 1.82 5.31 -11.92
N TYR A 254 2.84 6.12 -11.56
CA TYR A 254 4.01 6.36 -12.37
C TYR A 254 4.85 5.09 -12.59
N ILE A 255 5.10 4.31 -11.53
CA ILE A 255 5.90 3.09 -11.62
C ILE A 255 5.18 2.05 -12.48
N LEU A 256 3.90 1.81 -12.25
CA LEU A 256 3.12 0.84 -13.04
C LEU A 256 2.98 1.24 -14.50
N TYR A 257 3.09 2.53 -14.83
CA TYR A 257 3.06 3.02 -16.20
C TYR A 257 4.42 2.86 -16.91
N ASN A 258 5.53 3.21 -16.24
CA ASN A 258 6.84 3.26 -16.88
C ASN A 258 7.67 1.97 -16.74
N TYR A 259 7.31 1.09 -15.80
CA TYR A 259 8.05 -0.13 -15.44
C TYR A 259 7.15 -1.37 -15.47
N GLU A 260 6.17 -1.41 -16.37
CA GLU A 260 5.17 -2.48 -16.45
C GLU A 260 5.76 -3.88 -16.72
N ASP A 261 6.92 -3.93 -17.40
CA ASP A 261 7.64 -5.17 -17.66
C ASP A 261 8.29 -5.77 -16.40
N ASP A 262 8.65 -4.90 -15.44
CA ASP A 262 9.37 -5.27 -14.22
C ASP A 262 8.44 -5.42 -13.00
N PHE A 263 7.35 -4.65 -12.97
CA PHE A 263 6.45 -4.52 -11.82
C PHE A 263 4.99 -4.70 -12.22
N ARG A 264 4.32 -5.61 -11.54
CA ARG A 264 2.88 -5.84 -11.71
C ARG A 264 2.13 -5.29 -10.49
N PRO A 265 0.85 -4.90 -10.61
CA PRO A 265 0.09 -4.37 -9.49
C PRO A 265 0.08 -5.27 -8.24
N GLN A 266 0.01 -6.59 -8.43
CA GLN A 266 0.03 -7.55 -7.31
C GLN A 266 1.38 -7.65 -6.59
N ASP A 267 2.45 -7.15 -7.19
CA ASP A 267 3.79 -7.13 -6.61
C ASP A 267 4.00 -5.90 -5.68
N PHE A 268 2.99 -5.03 -5.59
CA PHE A 268 3.00 -3.85 -4.73
C PHE A 268 2.19 -4.08 -3.47
N TYR A 269 2.78 -3.71 -2.33
CA TYR A 269 2.08 -3.60 -1.07
C TYR A 269 2.03 -2.15 -0.61
N ILE A 270 0.85 -1.69 -0.22
CA ILE A 270 0.64 -0.41 0.44
C ILE A 270 0.31 -0.69 1.90
N ILE A 271 1.15 -0.17 2.79
CA ILE A 271 1.01 -0.31 4.23
C ILE A 271 0.62 1.03 4.81
N GLY A 272 -0.55 1.08 5.44
CA GLY A 272 -1.04 2.25 6.16
C GLY A 272 -1.12 1.98 7.66
N SER A 273 -1.08 3.04 8.46
CA SER A 273 -1.18 2.94 9.91
C SER A 273 -2.59 2.58 10.40
N ASN A 274 -3.61 2.86 9.62
CA ASN A 274 -4.99 2.56 9.98
C ASN A 274 -5.89 2.31 8.75
N ARG A 275 -7.10 1.81 9.00
CA ARG A 275 -8.08 1.48 7.95
C ARG A 275 -8.69 2.69 7.28
N ILE A 276 -8.81 3.81 7.96
CA ILE A 276 -9.37 5.05 7.42
C ILE A 276 -8.50 5.51 6.25
N LEU A 277 -7.20 5.57 6.48
CA LEU A 277 -6.21 5.89 5.45
C LEU A 277 -6.27 4.90 4.28
N LEU A 278 -6.35 3.60 4.55
CA LEU A 278 -6.43 2.58 3.50
C LEU A 278 -7.72 2.68 2.68
N ASN A 279 -8.87 2.95 3.32
CA ASN A 279 -10.13 3.17 2.61
C ASN A 279 -10.05 4.40 1.69
N TYR A 280 -9.44 5.48 2.16
CA TYR A 280 -9.19 6.66 1.34
C TYR A 280 -8.30 6.32 0.13
N ILE A 281 -7.18 5.65 0.33
CA ILE A 281 -6.29 5.20 -0.74
C ILE A 281 -7.05 4.34 -1.74
N THR A 282 -7.85 3.39 -1.26
CA THR A 282 -8.67 2.49 -2.10
C THR A 282 -9.62 3.28 -3.01
N SER A 283 -10.21 4.37 -2.50
CA SER A 283 -11.15 5.18 -3.28
C SER A 283 -10.48 6.01 -4.38
N VAL A 284 -9.20 6.35 -4.21
CA VAL A 284 -8.46 7.25 -5.10
C VAL A 284 -7.66 6.51 -6.18
N LEU A 285 -7.11 5.34 -5.87
CA LEU A 285 -6.27 4.58 -6.81
C LEU A 285 -6.92 4.35 -8.19
N PRO A 286 -8.23 4.04 -8.31
CA PRO A 286 -8.89 3.92 -9.61
C PRO A 286 -8.89 5.20 -10.44
N ASP A 287 -8.85 6.38 -9.80
CA ASP A 287 -8.75 7.66 -10.51
C ASP A 287 -7.36 7.90 -11.11
N LEU A 288 -6.36 7.19 -10.60
CA LEU A 288 -4.99 7.17 -11.08
C LEU A 288 -4.68 5.97 -11.99
N ASP A 289 -5.69 5.24 -12.42
CA ASP A 289 -5.58 4.00 -13.22
C ASP A 289 -4.81 2.87 -12.52
N VAL A 290 -4.84 2.80 -11.21
CA VAL A 290 -4.19 1.77 -10.41
C VAL A 290 -5.22 0.77 -9.89
N TYR A 291 -5.05 -0.49 -10.26
CA TYR A 291 -5.95 -1.59 -9.88
C TYR A 291 -5.12 -2.80 -9.43
N GLY A 292 -5.64 -3.56 -8.47
CA GLY A 292 -5.04 -4.84 -8.07
C GLY A 292 -3.81 -4.73 -7.15
N VAL A 293 -3.53 -3.55 -6.59
CA VAL A 293 -2.49 -3.35 -5.58
C VAL A 293 -3.01 -3.78 -4.22
N SER A 294 -2.22 -4.56 -3.48
CA SER A 294 -2.60 -5.04 -2.14
C SER A 294 -2.44 -3.94 -1.10
N GLN A 295 -3.48 -3.70 -0.33
CA GLN A 295 -3.53 -2.67 0.71
C GLN A 295 -3.82 -3.32 2.05
N MET A 296 -3.02 -3.02 3.07
CA MET A 296 -3.15 -3.63 4.39
C MET A 296 -2.49 -2.79 5.48
N THR A 297 -2.84 -3.04 6.73
CA THR A 297 -2.09 -2.51 7.86
C THR A 297 -0.83 -3.33 8.11
N MET A 298 0.09 -2.81 8.93
CA MET A 298 1.33 -3.52 9.28
C MET A 298 1.03 -4.85 10.00
N GLU A 299 0.03 -4.85 10.88
CA GLU A 299 -0.43 -6.05 11.58
C GLU A 299 -0.97 -7.10 10.59
N GLN A 300 -1.79 -6.67 9.64
CA GLN A 300 -2.33 -7.56 8.61
C GLN A 300 -1.22 -8.17 7.74
N LEU A 301 -0.18 -7.39 7.44
CA LEU A 301 0.98 -7.91 6.73
C LEU A 301 1.67 -9.00 7.53
N PHE A 302 1.99 -8.77 8.80
CA PHE A 302 2.66 -9.78 9.61
C PHE A 302 1.80 -11.03 9.80
N VAL A 303 0.50 -10.87 10.01
CA VAL A 303 -0.45 -12.01 10.04
C VAL A 303 -0.43 -12.79 8.73
N ARG A 304 -0.40 -12.11 7.58
CA ARG A 304 -0.29 -12.75 6.26
C ARG A 304 0.99 -13.60 6.15
N LEU A 305 2.10 -13.11 6.71
CA LEU A 305 3.40 -13.80 6.69
C LEU A 305 3.47 -15.02 7.63
N LEU A 306 2.46 -15.24 8.48
CA LEU A 306 2.34 -16.43 9.33
C LEU A 306 1.64 -17.59 8.62
N TYR A 307 1.02 -17.34 7.47
CA TYR A 307 0.30 -18.34 6.66
C TYR A 307 -0.66 -19.19 7.50
N GLU A 308 -0.52 -20.53 7.46
CA GLU A 308 -1.35 -21.47 8.19
C GLU A 308 -1.14 -21.46 9.73
N ASP A 309 -0.08 -20.85 10.23
CA ASP A 309 0.18 -20.79 11.68
C ASP A 309 -0.74 -19.79 12.38
N TRP A 310 -1.32 -18.84 11.66
CA TRP A 310 -2.31 -17.92 12.23
C TRP A 310 -3.70 -18.55 12.23
N ASP A 311 -4.23 -18.82 13.42
CA ASP A 311 -5.62 -19.26 13.60
C ASP A 311 -6.48 -18.12 14.17
N PRO A 312 -7.38 -17.54 13.37
CA PRO A 312 -8.28 -16.48 13.83
C PRO A 312 -9.26 -16.92 14.93
N GLY A 313 -9.38 -18.22 15.17
CA GLY A 313 -10.23 -18.75 16.26
C GLY A 313 -9.59 -18.64 17.63
N SER A 314 -8.26 -18.64 17.70
CA SER A 314 -7.48 -18.59 18.94
C SER A 314 -6.61 -17.32 19.06
N CYS A 315 -6.39 -16.61 17.99
CA CYS A 315 -5.52 -15.44 17.92
C CYS A 315 -6.31 -14.21 17.44
N ARG A 316 -6.05 -13.06 18.07
CA ARG A 316 -6.60 -11.76 17.66
C ARG A 316 -5.52 -10.69 17.60
N ILE A 317 -5.74 -9.71 16.73
CA ILE A 317 -4.93 -8.49 16.69
C ILE A 317 -5.46 -7.56 17.77
N CYS A 318 -4.56 -6.95 18.56
CA CYS A 318 -4.89 -5.89 19.50
C CYS A 318 -4.13 -4.60 19.16
N GLN A 319 -4.64 -3.48 19.65
CA GLN A 319 -3.94 -2.21 19.51
C GLN A 319 -2.74 -2.19 20.48
N THR A 320 -1.66 -1.53 20.05
CA THR A 320 -0.50 -1.30 20.88
C THR A 320 -0.83 -0.26 21.95
N GLU A 321 -0.54 -0.54 23.20
CA GLU A 321 -0.61 0.46 24.27
C GLU A 321 0.43 1.56 24.02
N ASN A 322 0.07 2.82 24.25
CA ASN A 322 0.93 3.96 23.92
C ASN A 322 1.84 4.41 25.07
N LYS A 323 1.79 3.77 26.25
CA LYS A 323 2.47 4.24 27.45
C LYS A 323 3.21 3.12 28.18
N GLY A 324 4.39 3.44 28.66
CA GLY A 324 5.21 2.60 29.54
C GLY A 324 6.54 2.15 28.93
N GLU A 325 7.54 1.99 29.81
CA GLU A 325 8.90 1.56 29.42
C GLU A 325 8.91 0.20 28.70
N GLY A 326 8.00 -0.70 29.07
CA GLY A 326 7.89 -2.02 28.46
C GLY A 326 7.51 -1.95 26.98
N ILE A 327 6.60 -1.03 26.61
CA ILE A 327 6.18 -0.81 25.21
C ILE A 327 7.31 -0.14 24.43
N ALA A 328 7.97 0.87 24.98
CA ALA A 328 9.10 1.52 24.33
C ALA A 328 10.22 0.50 24.02
N ARG A 329 10.50 -0.40 24.98
CA ARG A 329 11.45 -1.50 24.79
C ARG A 329 11.00 -2.45 23.67
N LYS A 330 9.74 -2.87 23.69
CA LYS A 330 9.15 -3.80 22.73
C LYS A 330 9.20 -3.26 21.29
N GLY A 331 8.99 -1.94 21.09
CA GLY A 331 9.08 -1.25 19.80
C GLY A 331 10.50 -0.96 19.32
N SER A 332 11.53 -1.13 20.17
CA SER A 332 12.89 -0.70 19.87
C SER A 332 13.66 -1.65 18.94
N PHE A 333 14.69 -1.12 18.28
CA PHE A 333 15.61 -1.93 17.48
C PHE A 333 16.42 -2.90 18.32
N SER A 334 16.75 -2.54 19.56
CA SER A 334 17.45 -3.41 20.49
C SER A 334 16.65 -4.68 20.82
N TRP A 335 15.32 -4.58 20.89
CA TRP A 335 14.45 -5.75 21.07
C TRP A 335 14.48 -6.69 19.88
N PHE A 336 14.50 -6.15 18.66
CA PHE A 336 14.72 -6.94 17.45
C PHE A 336 16.07 -7.64 17.45
N LEU A 337 17.14 -6.97 17.86
CA LEU A 337 18.46 -7.57 17.98
C LEU A 337 18.52 -8.68 19.03
N ASP A 338 17.86 -8.51 20.17
CA ASP A 338 17.72 -9.56 21.18
C ASP A 338 17.00 -10.79 20.61
N LEU A 339 15.91 -10.59 19.83
CA LEU A 339 15.20 -11.68 19.15
C LEU A 339 16.10 -12.36 18.11
N LYS A 340 16.81 -11.58 17.31
CA LYS A 340 17.76 -12.09 16.32
C LYS A 340 18.87 -12.93 16.96
N ALA A 341 19.40 -12.49 18.09
CA ALA A 341 20.41 -13.25 18.86
C ALA A 341 19.83 -14.56 19.38
N PHE A 342 18.63 -14.51 19.96
CA PHE A 342 17.93 -15.71 20.43
C PHE A 342 17.73 -16.75 19.31
N CYS A 343 17.30 -16.33 18.13
CA CYS A 343 17.16 -17.23 16.98
C CYS A 343 18.51 -17.82 16.55
N GLY A 344 19.58 -17.04 16.61
CA GLY A 344 20.94 -17.53 16.31
C GLY A 344 21.43 -18.59 17.31
N ASP A 345 21.14 -18.41 18.61
CA ASP A 345 21.45 -19.41 19.63
C ASP A 345 20.63 -20.68 19.40
N TYR A 346 19.34 -20.54 19.12
CA TYR A 346 18.45 -21.65 18.84
C TYR A 346 18.92 -22.46 17.62
N GLU A 347 19.29 -21.79 16.54
CA GLU A 347 19.84 -22.41 15.33
C GLU A 347 21.16 -23.18 15.60
N ARG A 348 22.07 -22.61 16.44
CA ARG A 348 23.32 -23.29 16.84
C ARG A 348 23.07 -24.55 17.65
N CYS A 349 22.02 -24.57 18.46
CA CYS A 349 21.61 -25.77 19.18
C CYS A 349 21.04 -26.85 18.26
N ALA A 350 20.26 -26.44 17.25
CA ALA A 350 19.64 -27.35 16.28
C ALA A 350 20.64 -27.92 15.26
N ILE A 351 21.67 -27.15 14.89
CA ILE A 351 22.70 -27.53 13.91
C ILE A 351 24.09 -27.44 14.55
N PRO A 352 24.47 -28.43 15.33
CA PRO A 352 25.78 -28.42 16.00
C PRO A 352 26.90 -28.51 14.98
N GLY A 353 27.87 -27.59 15.06
CA GLY A 353 29.06 -27.57 14.22
C GLY A 353 30.11 -28.61 14.67
N LYS A 354 29.74 -29.90 14.63
CA LYS A 354 30.62 -31.05 15.03
C LYS A 354 30.79 -31.99 13.85
N ASP A 355 31.89 -32.71 13.84
CA ASP A 355 32.12 -33.78 12.87
C ASP A 355 31.00 -34.82 12.96
N VAL A 356 30.46 -35.20 11.81
CA VAL A 356 29.48 -36.30 11.71
C VAL A 356 30.18 -37.56 11.27
N ARG A 357 30.22 -38.55 12.16
CA ARG A 357 30.87 -39.85 11.96
C ARG A 357 29.86 -40.98 12.13
N LEU A 358 30.04 -42.04 11.38
CA LEU A 358 29.36 -43.33 11.62
C LEU A 358 30.01 -44.05 12.80
N ASP A 359 29.34 -45.05 13.34
CA ASP A 359 29.80 -45.85 14.49
C ASP A 359 31.15 -46.56 14.20
N ASP A 360 31.45 -46.83 12.95
CA ASP A 360 32.74 -47.40 12.49
C ASP A 360 33.87 -46.33 12.37
N GLY A 361 33.60 -45.08 12.76
CA GLY A 361 34.55 -43.97 12.68
C GLY A 361 34.60 -43.25 11.35
N THR A 362 33.89 -43.72 10.32
CA THR A 362 33.86 -43.10 8.98
C THR A 362 33.33 -41.66 9.07
N LEU A 363 34.11 -40.70 8.60
CA LEU A 363 33.78 -39.28 8.59
C LEU A 363 32.89 -38.97 7.37
N LEU A 364 31.66 -38.59 7.62
CA LEU A 364 30.70 -38.16 6.58
C LEU A 364 30.77 -36.68 6.30
N LEU A 365 30.83 -35.85 7.36
CA LEU A 365 30.82 -34.39 7.22
C LEU A 365 31.66 -33.74 8.32
N THR A 366 32.54 -32.80 7.96
CA THR A 366 33.39 -32.11 8.94
C THR A 366 32.69 -30.93 9.55
N ALA A 367 33.04 -30.56 10.78
CA ALA A 367 32.58 -29.33 11.46
C ALA A 367 32.86 -28.08 10.63
N GLU A 368 33.97 -28.02 9.92
CA GLU A 368 34.32 -26.90 9.05
C GLU A 368 33.40 -26.81 7.84
N ALA A 369 33.06 -27.95 7.20
CA ALA A 369 32.12 -27.97 6.08
C ALA A 369 30.73 -27.49 6.51
N ILE A 370 30.26 -27.89 7.70
CA ILE A 370 28.98 -27.42 8.26
C ILE A 370 29.02 -25.91 8.48
N ARG A 371 30.07 -25.39 9.12
CA ARG A 371 30.20 -23.93 9.36
C ARG A 371 30.23 -23.15 8.05
N ARG A 372 31.02 -23.57 7.08
CA ARG A 372 31.09 -22.96 5.74
C ARG A 372 29.73 -22.96 5.04
N TYR A 373 29.01 -24.08 5.12
CA TYR A 373 27.65 -24.16 4.57
C TYR A 373 26.69 -23.15 5.25
N LEU A 374 26.72 -23.07 6.57
CA LEU A 374 25.86 -22.13 7.31
C LEU A 374 26.16 -20.65 6.98
N GLU A 375 27.43 -20.30 6.82
CA GLU A 375 27.86 -18.95 6.43
C GLU A 375 27.41 -18.60 5.01
N GLN A 376 27.64 -19.51 4.05
CA GLN A 376 27.25 -19.31 2.66
C GLN A 376 25.73 -19.24 2.47
N ASN A 377 24.98 -19.91 3.33
CA ASN A 377 23.51 -19.99 3.27
C ASN A 377 22.83 -19.25 4.42
N SER A 378 23.44 -18.17 4.91
CA SER A 378 22.92 -17.38 6.02
C SER A 378 21.49 -16.86 5.79
N GLN A 379 21.08 -16.74 4.53
CA GLN A 379 19.77 -16.26 4.12
C GLN A 379 18.64 -17.30 4.23
N LEU A 380 18.98 -18.60 4.26
CA LEU A 380 17.99 -19.65 4.39
C LEU A 380 17.45 -19.73 5.83
N SER A 381 16.21 -20.22 5.97
CA SER A 381 15.67 -20.56 7.28
C SER A 381 16.42 -21.72 7.92
N MET A 382 16.29 -21.88 9.24
CA MET A 382 16.88 -23.02 9.95
C MET A 382 16.37 -24.36 9.38
N GLN A 383 15.08 -24.48 9.12
CA GLN A 383 14.51 -25.73 8.60
C GLN A 383 15.03 -26.08 7.21
N SER A 384 15.17 -25.09 6.32
CA SER A 384 15.76 -25.31 4.99
C SER A 384 17.23 -25.72 5.08
N LYS A 385 18.00 -25.09 5.98
CA LYS A 385 19.39 -25.49 6.25
C LYS A 385 19.49 -26.92 6.75
N ILE A 386 18.61 -27.32 7.68
CA ILE A 386 18.53 -28.68 8.22
C ILE A 386 18.21 -29.68 7.11
N ASN A 387 17.21 -29.40 6.30
CA ASN A 387 16.83 -30.29 5.19
C ASN A 387 17.99 -30.48 4.20
N SER A 388 18.62 -29.41 3.77
CA SER A 388 19.74 -29.47 2.83
C SER A 388 20.98 -30.16 3.43
N LEU A 389 21.32 -29.94 4.72
CA LEU A 389 22.42 -30.63 5.39
C LEU A 389 22.15 -32.12 5.53
N ASN A 390 20.92 -32.53 5.84
CA ASN A 390 20.52 -33.94 5.86
C ASN A 390 20.59 -34.59 4.47
N GLU A 391 20.22 -33.85 3.41
CA GLU A 391 20.40 -34.33 2.02
C GLU A 391 21.89 -34.50 1.63
N ILE A 392 22.74 -33.52 1.98
CA ILE A 392 24.18 -33.59 1.78
C ILE A 392 24.75 -34.82 2.53
N LEU A 393 24.31 -35.03 3.76
CA LEU A 393 24.74 -36.16 4.58
C LEU A 393 24.29 -37.48 3.95
N MET A 394 23.06 -37.55 3.43
CA MET A 394 22.56 -38.72 2.70
C MET A 394 23.39 -39.01 1.44
N GLY A 395 23.69 -37.97 0.64
CA GLY A 395 24.54 -38.14 -0.55
C GLY A 395 25.96 -38.67 -0.23
N LYS A 396 26.54 -38.16 0.90
CA LYS A 396 27.81 -38.67 1.39
C LYS A 396 27.73 -40.15 1.82
N LEU A 397 26.66 -40.50 2.56
CA LEU A 397 26.42 -41.90 2.96
C LEU A 397 26.30 -42.83 1.75
N GLU A 398 25.50 -42.46 0.74
CA GLU A 398 25.32 -43.32 -0.45
C GLU A 398 26.64 -43.52 -1.18
N ASN A 399 27.48 -42.50 -1.30
CA ASN A 399 28.82 -42.61 -1.89
C ASN A 399 29.72 -43.59 -1.10
N GLU A 400 29.66 -43.49 0.24
CA GLU A 400 30.42 -44.45 1.10
C GLU A 400 29.90 -45.89 0.97
N LEU A 401 28.57 -46.08 0.89
CA LEU A 401 27.94 -47.40 0.73
C LEU A 401 28.26 -48.05 -0.63
N VAL A 402 28.50 -47.27 -1.67
CA VAL A 402 28.93 -47.76 -2.99
C VAL A 402 30.42 -48.07 -3.01
N GLY A 403 31.24 -47.29 -2.28
CA GLY A 403 32.69 -47.44 -2.26
C GLY A 403 33.21 -48.55 -1.31
N LYS A 404 32.40 -49.00 -0.35
CA LYS A 404 32.81 -50.02 0.62
C LYS A 404 32.51 -51.41 0.13
N TYR A 405 33.56 -52.25 0.06
CA TYR A 405 33.44 -53.71 -0.15
C TYR A 405 32.82 -54.47 1.05
N VAL A 406 32.46 -53.76 2.11
CA VAL A 406 31.80 -54.34 3.29
C VAL A 406 30.32 -54.57 2.99
N VAL A 407 29.91 -55.82 3.13
CA VAL A 407 28.51 -56.24 2.92
C VAL A 407 27.69 -55.78 4.11
N CYS A 408 27.12 -54.57 3.97
CA CYS A 408 26.06 -54.12 4.88
C CYS A 408 24.75 -54.83 4.52
N THR A 409 24.07 -55.35 5.53
CA THR A 409 22.73 -55.91 5.36
C THR A 409 21.71 -54.82 4.92
N ALA A 410 20.58 -55.24 4.37
CA ALA A 410 19.52 -54.31 3.97
C ALA A 410 18.98 -53.53 5.16
N GLU A 411 18.99 -54.13 6.34
CA GLU A 411 18.53 -53.49 7.57
C GLU A 411 19.52 -52.42 8.08
N GLU A 412 20.80 -52.71 8.11
CA GLU A 412 21.86 -51.77 8.45
C GLU A 412 21.85 -50.56 7.51
N LYS A 413 21.73 -50.80 6.21
CA LYS A 413 21.57 -49.71 5.22
C LYS A 413 20.34 -48.82 5.50
N LYS A 414 19.24 -49.45 5.92
CA LYS A 414 18.01 -48.74 6.26
C LYS A 414 18.19 -47.88 7.52
N GLU A 415 18.87 -48.39 8.53
CA GLU A 415 19.19 -47.68 9.76
C GLU A 415 20.14 -46.50 9.52
N LEU A 416 21.22 -46.71 8.76
CA LEU A 416 22.15 -45.64 8.39
C LEU A 416 21.47 -44.53 7.61
N ARG A 417 20.60 -44.90 6.66
CA ARG A 417 19.79 -43.91 5.92
C ARG A 417 18.84 -43.16 6.85
N ARG A 418 18.22 -43.83 7.81
CA ARG A 418 17.35 -43.19 8.80
C ARG A 418 18.16 -42.25 9.70
N PHE A 419 19.36 -42.65 10.14
CA PHE A 419 20.25 -41.80 10.91
C PHE A 419 20.62 -40.54 10.15
N CYS A 420 21.09 -40.65 8.90
CA CYS A 420 21.49 -39.49 8.12
C CYS A 420 20.31 -38.55 7.77
N ARG A 421 19.09 -39.08 7.51
CA ARG A 421 17.92 -38.26 7.24
C ARG A 421 17.47 -37.43 8.42
N GLN A 422 17.79 -37.82 9.62
CA GLN A 422 17.32 -37.19 10.84
C GLN A 422 18.42 -36.64 11.73
N TYR A 423 19.68 -36.65 11.27
CA TYR A 423 20.81 -36.28 12.07
C TYR A 423 20.73 -34.83 12.56
N PHE A 424 20.61 -33.92 11.61
CA PHE A 424 20.33 -32.51 11.94
C PHE A 424 18.84 -32.34 12.20
N GLY A 425 18.52 -31.57 13.22
CA GLY A 425 17.14 -31.31 13.55
C GLY A 425 16.40 -32.43 14.31
N LYS A 426 17.11 -33.49 14.77
CA LYS A 426 16.49 -34.51 15.62
C LYS A 426 15.87 -33.92 16.91
N ASN A 427 16.51 -32.87 17.40
CA ASN A 427 16.03 -32.04 18.48
C ASN A 427 15.48 -30.68 17.97
N ALA A 428 15.46 -30.50 16.66
CA ALA A 428 14.91 -29.30 16.06
C ALA A 428 13.40 -29.35 16.19
N TRP A 429 12.92 -28.26 16.39
CA TRP A 429 11.65 -27.75 16.62
C TRP A 429 10.46 -28.64 16.19
N LYS A 430 9.66 -29.06 17.15
CA LYS A 430 8.39 -29.76 16.99
C LYS A 430 7.22 -28.96 17.56
N GLY A 431 7.50 -27.75 18.01
CA GLY A 431 6.54 -26.88 18.67
C GLY A 431 5.85 -25.88 17.74
N SER A 432 5.21 -24.90 18.35
CA SER A 432 4.60 -23.76 17.71
C SER A 432 5.52 -22.53 17.75
N ILE A 433 5.50 -21.67 16.73
CA ILE A 433 6.21 -20.38 16.77
C ILE A 433 5.75 -19.51 17.96
N PHE A 434 4.51 -19.69 18.40
CA PHE A 434 3.96 -19.03 19.59
C PHE A 434 4.63 -19.52 20.88
N GLU A 435 4.93 -20.81 20.97
CA GLU A 435 5.71 -21.38 22.09
C GLU A 435 7.15 -20.86 22.11
N LEU A 436 7.78 -20.81 20.92
CA LEU A 436 9.13 -20.26 20.78
C LEU A 436 9.17 -18.75 21.15
N TYR A 437 8.15 -18.01 20.79
CA TYR A 437 8.02 -16.60 21.20
C TYR A 437 7.86 -16.46 22.72
N ARG A 438 7.05 -17.29 23.36
CA ARG A 438 6.92 -17.31 24.83
C ARG A 438 8.25 -17.67 25.52
N GLU A 439 9.01 -18.60 24.93
CA GLU A 439 10.36 -18.93 25.43
C GLU A 439 11.30 -17.72 25.36
N PHE A 440 11.28 -17.01 24.22
CA PHE A 440 12.02 -15.76 24.07
C PHE A 440 11.64 -14.74 25.17
N LEU A 441 10.34 -14.47 25.33
CA LEU A 441 9.82 -13.54 26.35
C LEU A 441 10.27 -13.95 27.78
N GLY A 442 10.15 -15.25 28.08
CA GLY A 442 10.61 -15.80 29.37
C GLY A 442 12.13 -15.63 29.62
N ASN A 443 12.92 -15.80 28.54
CA ASN A 443 14.38 -15.61 28.61
C ASN A 443 14.74 -14.13 28.80
N GLN A 444 13.99 -13.20 28.16
CA GLN A 444 14.19 -11.76 28.35
C GLN A 444 13.75 -11.29 29.75
N ALA A 445 12.65 -11.82 30.27
CA ALA A 445 12.17 -11.53 31.61
C ALA A 445 13.21 -11.93 32.67
N LYS A 446 13.87 -13.09 32.51
CA LYS A 446 14.98 -13.52 33.40
C LYS A 446 16.17 -12.55 33.37
N LYS A 447 16.36 -11.79 32.29
CA LYS A 447 17.37 -10.73 32.14
C LYS A 447 16.88 -9.37 32.62
N GLY A 448 15.69 -9.29 33.22
CA GLY A 448 15.08 -8.03 33.68
C GLY A 448 14.43 -7.19 32.58
N LYS A 449 14.28 -7.74 31.39
CA LYS A 449 13.67 -7.06 30.25
C LYS A 449 12.22 -7.54 30.05
N THR A 450 11.32 -7.10 30.92
CA THR A 450 9.89 -7.44 30.84
C THR A 450 9.17 -6.51 29.85
N VAL A 451 8.23 -7.06 29.07
CA VAL A 451 7.35 -6.31 28.15
C VAL A 451 5.89 -6.74 28.35
N PRO A 452 4.91 -5.90 28.05
CA PRO A 452 3.51 -6.30 28.07
C PRO A 452 3.25 -7.40 27.03
N PHE A 453 2.53 -8.43 27.46
CA PHE A 453 2.13 -9.53 26.60
C PHE A 453 0.87 -10.19 27.14
N THR A 454 -0.09 -10.44 26.25
CA THR A 454 -1.33 -11.16 26.54
C THR A 454 -1.48 -12.32 25.56
N GLU A 455 -1.58 -13.53 26.06
CA GLU A 455 -1.74 -14.71 25.22
C GLU A 455 -3.05 -14.64 24.42
N GLY A 456 -2.98 -14.94 23.12
CA GLY A 456 -4.12 -14.88 22.21
C GLY A 456 -4.46 -13.46 21.71
N ALA A 457 -3.79 -12.40 22.23
CA ALA A 457 -3.97 -11.04 21.75
C ALA A 457 -2.58 -10.44 21.45
N TYR A 458 -2.32 -10.17 20.19
CA TYR A 458 -1.00 -9.80 19.69
C TYR A 458 -1.03 -8.40 19.08
N ASP A 459 -0.14 -7.53 19.55
CA ASP A 459 0.08 -6.23 18.95
C ASP A 459 1.03 -6.31 17.74
N VAL A 460 1.28 -5.18 17.06
CA VAL A 460 2.13 -5.12 15.87
C VAL A 460 3.54 -5.67 16.13
N TYR A 461 4.10 -5.48 17.31
CA TYR A 461 5.45 -5.93 17.65
C TYR A 461 5.52 -7.42 17.99
N ASP A 462 4.47 -7.97 18.60
CA ASP A 462 4.32 -9.42 18.77
C ASP A 462 4.21 -10.10 17.40
N LEU A 463 3.37 -9.54 16.52
CA LEU A 463 3.17 -10.07 15.18
C LEU A 463 4.45 -9.99 14.34
N ALA A 464 5.21 -8.89 14.47
CA ALA A 464 6.52 -8.73 13.84
C ALA A 464 7.51 -9.80 14.31
N ALA A 465 7.54 -10.06 15.63
CA ALA A 465 8.38 -11.11 16.21
C ALA A 465 7.99 -12.50 15.71
N LEU A 466 6.70 -12.82 15.71
CA LEU A 466 6.17 -14.09 15.21
C LEU A 466 6.48 -14.29 13.73
N ALA A 467 6.27 -13.27 12.88
CA ALA A 467 6.60 -13.33 11.46
C ALA A 467 8.10 -13.54 11.23
N TYR A 468 8.95 -12.85 12.01
CA TYR A 468 10.38 -13.04 11.96
C TYR A 468 10.78 -14.47 12.36
N LEU A 469 10.21 -15.01 13.44
CA LEU A 469 10.42 -16.39 13.88
C LEU A 469 9.98 -17.39 12.80
N TYR A 470 8.83 -17.18 12.20
CA TYR A 470 8.34 -18.03 11.11
C TYR A 470 9.34 -18.07 9.94
N LYS A 471 9.69 -16.91 9.41
CA LYS A 471 10.61 -16.76 8.28
C LYS A 471 12.04 -17.24 8.61
N ARG A 472 12.50 -17.04 9.85
CA ARG A 472 13.87 -17.40 10.27
C ARG A 472 14.03 -18.87 10.59
N ILE A 473 13.01 -19.49 11.18
CA ILE A 473 13.10 -20.84 11.77
C ILE A 473 12.36 -21.86 10.92
N LYS A 474 11.08 -21.60 10.57
CA LYS A 474 10.16 -22.61 10.03
C LYS A 474 10.05 -22.65 8.52
N GLU A 475 10.14 -21.51 7.85
CA GLU A 475 9.88 -21.41 6.41
C GLU A 475 10.73 -22.41 5.61
N THR A 476 10.08 -23.21 4.75
CA THR A 476 10.79 -24.16 3.86
C THR A 476 10.95 -23.59 2.46
N ASP A 477 9.97 -22.83 1.99
CA ASP A 477 9.93 -22.28 0.64
C ASP A 477 10.09 -20.76 0.69
N GLY A 478 11.14 -20.24 0.08
CA GLY A 478 11.42 -18.81 0.00
C GLY A 478 10.47 -18.11 -0.98
N ILE A 479 9.28 -17.75 -0.52
CA ILE A 479 8.29 -17.03 -1.32
C ILE A 479 8.65 -15.54 -1.35
N ARG A 480 8.75 -14.96 -2.56
CA ARG A 480 8.85 -13.52 -2.74
C ARG A 480 7.46 -12.90 -2.61
N GLU A 481 7.21 -12.19 -1.53
CA GLU A 481 5.89 -11.62 -1.20
C GLU A 481 5.55 -10.39 -2.03
N ALA A 482 6.50 -9.50 -2.21
CA ALA A 482 6.33 -8.25 -2.94
C ALA A 482 7.62 -7.86 -3.67
N SER A 483 7.51 -6.98 -4.66
CA SER A 483 8.66 -6.35 -5.34
C SER A 483 8.91 -4.94 -4.85
N HIS A 484 7.85 -4.21 -4.48
CA HIS A 484 7.93 -2.86 -3.96
C HIS A 484 6.92 -2.65 -2.84
N VAL A 485 7.35 -2.05 -1.75
CA VAL A 485 6.53 -1.80 -0.57
C VAL A 485 6.48 -0.30 -0.31
N ILE A 486 5.28 0.23 -0.23
CA ILE A 486 5.03 1.63 0.14
C ILE A 486 4.46 1.66 1.54
N ILE A 487 5.10 2.43 2.42
CA ILE A 487 4.66 2.62 3.81
C ILE A 487 4.30 4.09 3.98
N ASP A 488 3.05 4.37 4.31
CA ASP A 488 2.60 5.72 4.65
C ASP A 488 2.40 5.84 6.17
N GLU A 489 2.51 7.06 6.69
CA GLU A 489 2.53 7.36 8.13
C GLU A 489 3.58 6.53 8.89
N ALA A 490 4.76 6.41 8.31
CA ALA A 490 5.83 5.52 8.76
C ALA A 490 6.28 5.76 10.20
N GLN A 491 6.12 6.98 10.72
CA GLN A 491 6.48 7.33 12.09
C GLN A 491 5.66 6.60 13.17
N ASP A 492 4.56 5.95 12.79
CA ASP A 492 3.69 5.25 13.76
C ASP A 492 4.24 3.91 14.21
N PHE A 493 5.20 3.36 13.45
CA PHE A 493 5.76 2.05 13.71
C PHE A 493 7.16 2.16 14.34
N GLY A 494 7.46 1.32 15.30
CA GLY A 494 8.79 1.24 15.92
C GLY A 494 9.78 0.40 15.12
N MET A 495 11.05 0.54 15.45
CA MET A 495 12.16 -0.12 14.76
C MET A 495 12.13 -1.66 14.85
N MET A 496 11.45 -2.23 15.84
CA MET A 496 11.20 -3.68 15.93
C MET A 496 10.42 -4.17 14.70
N ALA A 497 9.36 -3.43 14.30
CA ALA A 497 8.55 -3.76 13.13
C ALA A 497 9.37 -3.63 11.83
N TYR A 498 10.17 -2.57 11.69
CA TYR A 498 11.04 -2.38 10.51
C TYR A 498 12.14 -3.42 10.41
N GLY A 499 12.75 -3.82 11.52
CA GLY A 499 13.76 -4.88 11.54
C GLY A 499 13.18 -6.23 11.10
N ALA A 500 11.99 -6.57 11.55
CA ALA A 500 11.28 -7.78 11.11
C ALA A 500 10.84 -7.67 9.66
N LEU A 501 10.33 -6.52 9.22
CA LEU A 501 9.87 -6.28 7.87
C LEU A 501 10.99 -6.44 6.83
N GLU A 502 12.14 -5.81 7.06
CA GLU A 502 13.31 -5.89 6.18
C GLU A 502 13.78 -7.34 6.01
N TYR A 503 13.76 -8.10 7.10
CA TYR A 503 14.11 -9.51 7.05
C TYR A 503 13.05 -10.35 6.32
N CYS A 504 11.77 -10.14 6.59
CA CYS A 504 10.67 -10.96 6.06
C CYS A 504 10.42 -10.71 4.57
N LEU A 505 10.59 -9.46 4.11
CA LEU A 505 10.34 -9.05 2.71
C LEU A 505 11.66 -8.86 1.93
N ARG A 506 12.50 -9.87 1.94
CA ARG A 506 13.80 -9.81 1.25
C ARG A 506 13.66 -9.60 -0.25
N GLY A 507 14.54 -8.77 -0.80
CA GLY A 507 14.58 -8.49 -2.23
C GLY A 507 13.51 -7.51 -2.71
N CYS A 508 12.76 -6.90 -1.79
CA CYS A 508 11.88 -5.77 -2.05
C CYS A 508 12.65 -4.44 -2.01
N THR A 509 12.14 -3.45 -2.71
CA THR A 509 12.51 -2.06 -2.50
C THR A 509 11.40 -1.33 -1.73
N TYR A 510 11.78 -0.25 -1.06
CA TYR A 510 10.89 0.48 -0.18
C TYR A 510 10.72 1.92 -0.60
N THR A 511 9.49 2.43 -0.52
CA THR A 511 9.18 3.86 -0.47
C THR A 511 8.49 4.13 0.86
N ILE A 512 9.20 4.74 1.80
CA ILE A 512 8.75 4.97 3.16
C ILE A 512 8.48 6.45 3.33
N MET A 513 7.24 6.81 3.65
CA MET A 513 6.81 8.20 3.82
C MET A 513 6.25 8.43 5.20
N GLY A 514 6.62 9.55 5.81
CA GLY A 514 6.12 9.90 7.13
C GLY A 514 6.49 11.32 7.55
N ASP A 515 6.08 11.65 8.76
CA ASP A 515 6.43 12.89 9.43
C ASP A 515 6.75 12.61 10.90
N VAL A 516 8.03 12.56 11.26
CA VAL A 516 8.45 12.29 12.65
C VAL A 516 7.94 13.33 13.63
N SER A 517 7.60 14.54 13.15
CA SER A 517 6.97 15.57 13.96
C SER A 517 5.52 15.25 14.33
N GLN A 518 4.86 14.37 13.57
CA GLN A 518 3.49 13.90 13.85
C GLN A 518 3.43 12.54 14.55
N ASN A 519 4.54 12.07 15.12
CA ASN A 519 4.53 10.84 15.91
C ASN A 519 3.81 11.04 17.23
N ILE A 520 2.57 10.53 17.35
CA ILE A 520 1.80 10.51 18.59
C ILE A 520 2.10 9.28 19.46
N HIS A 521 2.79 8.28 18.91
CA HIS A 521 3.29 7.09 19.60
C HIS A 521 4.72 7.29 20.07
N PHE A 522 4.97 8.39 20.77
CA PHE A 522 6.30 8.88 21.12
C PHE A 522 7.19 7.82 21.78
N GLY A 523 6.60 6.96 22.60
CA GLY A 523 7.33 5.89 23.30
C GLY A 523 7.76 4.73 22.45
N CYS A 524 7.11 4.46 21.32
CA CYS A 524 7.35 3.25 20.51
C CYS A 524 7.44 3.49 19.00
N GLY A 525 6.96 4.62 18.46
CA GLY A 525 7.11 5.02 17.06
C GLY A 525 8.46 5.69 16.77
N LEU A 526 8.66 6.11 15.51
CA LEU A 526 9.88 6.80 15.10
C LEU A 526 9.85 8.25 15.55
N ASN A 527 10.88 8.67 16.27
CA ASN A 527 11.10 10.05 16.68
C ASN A 527 12.10 10.78 15.76
N ASP A 528 12.92 10.04 15.05
CA ASP A 528 13.85 10.48 14.01
C ASP A 528 14.04 9.37 12.96
N TRP A 529 14.74 9.69 11.89
CA TRP A 529 14.99 8.77 10.78
C TRP A 529 16.33 8.02 10.87
N SER A 530 17.17 8.30 11.86
CA SER A 530 18.58 7.88 11.88
C SER A 530 18.75 6.36 11.86
N GLU A 531 18.00 5.63 12.69
CA GLU A 531 18.08 4.17 12.72
C GLU A 531 17.47 3.55 11.46
N LEU A 532 16.34 4.09 10.98
CA LEU A 532 15.67 3.59 9.80
C LEU A 532 16.48 3.84 8.53
N LYS A 533 17.15 5.00 8.40
CA LYS A 533 18.09 5.29 7.30
C LYS A 533 19.20 4.22 7.26
N LYS A 534 19.82 3.90 8.41
CA LYS A 534 20.86 2.87 8.50
C LYS A 534 20.35 1.47 8.14
N LEU A 535 19.10 1.17 8.45
CA LEU A 535 18.49 -0.13 8.17
C LEU A 535 18.13 -0.30 6.69
N ILE A 536 17.57 0.72 6.06
CA ILE A 536 16.94 0.65 4.74
C ILE A 536 17.84 1.20 3.63
N LEU A 537 18.49 2.36 3.84
CA LEU A 537 19.30 3.02 2.81
C LEU A 537 20.72 2.45 2.79
N LYS A 538 20.90 1.30 2.15
CA LYS A 538 22.18 0.57 2.07
C LYS A 538 22.85 0.68 0.70
N GLY A 539 22.09 1.07 -0.33
CA GLY A 539 22.56 1.19 -1.70
C GLY A 539 23.07 2.60 -2.03
N ASP A 540 24.03 2.70 -2.92
CA ASP A 540 24.65 4.00 -3.34
C ASP A 540 23.62 4.99 -3.94
N TYR A 541 22.51 4.48 -4.48
CA TYR A 541 21.44 5.27 -5.10
C TYR A 541 20.22 5.44 -4.21
N ASP A 542 20.20 4.79 -3.05
CA ASP A 542 19.15 4.98 -2.06
C ASP A 542 19.16 6.43 -1.57
N SER A 543 18.00 6.96 -1.21
CA SER A 543 17.93 8.39 -0.92
C SER A 543 16.91 8.76 0.12
N PHE A 544 17.18 9.90 0.76
CA PHE A 544 16.27 10.58 1.65
C PHE A 544 15.70 11.80 0.93
N GLY A 545 14.39 11.97 0.93
CA GLY A 545 13.68 13.09 0.33
C GLY A 545 13.01 13.96 1.39
N LEU A 546 12.82 15.24 1.08
CA LEU A 546 12.14 16.18 1.95
C LEU A 546 11.04 16.92 1.17
N LEU A 547 9.81 16.90 1.70
CA LEU A 547 8.66 17.69 1.25
C LEU A 547 8.41 18.79 2.28
N LYS A 548 8.84 20.02 1.97
CA LYS A 548 8.79 21.17 2.89
C LYS A 548 7.49 21.96 2.79
N LYS A 549 6.90 22.01 1.58
CA LYS A 549 5.71 22.84 1.33
C LYS A 549 4.47 22.23 1.95
N SER A 550 3.73 23.03 2.71
CA SER A 550 2.44 22.68 3.30
C SER A 550 1.32 23.33 2.49
N TYR A 551 0.39 22.51 1.97
CA TYR A 551 -0.76 22.93 1.15
C TYR A 551 -2.07 22.95 1.94
N ARG A 552 -2.03 22.50 3.18
CA ARG A 552 -3.21 22.25 4.00
C ARG A 552 -3.66 23.50 4.75
N ASN A 553 -2.82 24.03 5.59
CA ASN A 553 -3.14 25.07 6.53
C ASN A 553 -2.96 26.48 5.95
N THR A 554 -3.60 27.49 6.52
CA THR A 554 -3.25 28.89 6.28
C THR A 554 -1.87 29.20 6.86
N VAL A 555 -1.28 30.34 6.43
CA VAL A 555 0.03 30.79 6.93
C VAL A 555 -0.01 30.92 8.45
N GLU A 556 -1.07 31.54 8.99
CA GLU A 556 -1.25 31.83 10.42
C GLU A 556 -1.34 30.55 11.27
N ILE A 557 -2.07 29.53 10.79
CA ILE A 557 -2.17 28.23 11.47
C ILE A 557 -0.83 27.50 11.40
N SER A 558 -0.17 27.56 10.26
CA SER A 558 1.14 26.90 10.06
C SER A 558 2.22 27.52 10.94
N GLU A 559 2.24 28.83 11.06
CA GLU A 559 3.19 29.54 11.95
C GLU A 559 2.92 29.21 13.43
N PHE A 560 1.66 29.21 13.85
CA PHE A 560 1.27 28.80 15.19
C PHE A 560 1.70 27.36 15.52
N ALA A 561 1.41 26.43 14.62
CA ALA A 561 1.80 25.03 14.77
C ALA A 561 3.33 24.86 14.77
N THR A 562 4.06 25.57 13.90
CA THR A 562 5.53 25.56 13.87
C THR A 562 6.13 26.12 15.17
N ASN A 563 5.52 27.16 15.75
CA ASN A 563 5.94 27.69 17.05
C ASN A 563 5.82 26.60 18.15
N ILE A 564 4.70 25.86 18.19
CA ILE A 564 4.54 24.71 19.11
C ILE A 564 5.70 23.73 18.92
N LEU A 565 5.97 23.35 17.69
CA LEU A 565 6.97 22.32 17.39
C LEU A 565 8.38 22.69 17.83
N ARG A 566 8.72 23.99 17.75
CA ARG A 566 10.04 24.51 18.16
C ARG A 566 10.30 24.43 19.67
N HIS A 567 9.31 24.22 20.50
CA HIS A 567 9.51 23.96 21.95
C HIS A 567 10.10 22.57 22.23
N GLY A 568 10.00 21.61 21.28
CA GLY A 568 10.52 20.25 21.47
C GLY A 568 12.05 20.16 21.42
N ASN A 569 12.63 19.12 22.04
CA ASN A 569 14.07 18.82 22.05
C ASN A 569 14.47 17.82 20.96
N PHE A 570 13.85 17.88 19.81
CA PHE A 570 14.09 17.03 18.63
C PHE A 570 14.34 17.88 17.38
N ALA A 571 14.84 17.25 16.34
CA ALA A 571 15.05 17.89 15.05
C ALA A 571 13.74 18.37 14.44
N VAL A 572 13.69 19.61 14.01
CA VAL A 572 12.53 20.22 13.37
C VAL A 572 12.86 20.48 11.91
N TYR A 573 12.09 19.88 11.01
CA TYR A 573 12.19 20.11 9.58
C TYR A 573 11.48 21.41 9.17
N PRO A 574 12.01 22.14 8.18
CA PRO A 574 11.41 23.41 7.75
C PRO A 574 10.02 23.18 7.14
N VAL A 575 9.06 24.02 7.56
CA VAL A 575 7.69 24.07 7.02
C VAL A 575 7.53 25.37 6.23
N GLU A 576 7.22 25.25 4.95
CA GLU A 576 6.97 26.35 4.03
C GLU A 576 5.49 26.35 3.65
N PRO A 577 4.62 27.14 4.33
CA PRO A 577 3.22 27.22 3.94
C PRO A 577 3.07 27.88 2.57
N ILE A 578 2.09 27.46 1.78
CA ILE A 578 1.71 28.22 0.59
C ILE A 578 1.11 29.58 1.01
N ASN A 579 1.21 30.58 0.14
CA ASN A 579 0.71 31.92 0.41
C ASN A 579 -0.84 31.98 0.45
N ARG A 580 -1.42 31.27 1.43
CA ARG A 580 -2.85 31.23 1.71
C ARG A 580 -3.10 31.79 3.09
N HIS A 581 -3.51 33.06 3.15
CA HIS A 581 -3.82 33.75 4.38
C HIS A 581 -5.25 33.49 4.86
N GLY A 582 -5.42 33.41 6.17
CA GLY A 582 -6.69 33.27 6.88
C GLY A 582 -6.78 34.22 8.07
N ASN A 583 -7.70 33.93 8.98
CA ASN A 583 -7.76 34.67 10.22
C ASN A 583 -6.60 34.27 11.15
N PRO A 584 -6.08 35.21 11.96
CA PRO A 584 -5.13 34.87 13.02
C PRO A 584 -5.71 33.83 13.98
N VAL A 585 -4.86 32.97 14.52
CA VAL A 585 -5.28 31.99 15.54
C VAL A 585 -5.80 32.72 16.76
N SER A 586 -7.05 32.46 17.12
CA SER A 586 -7.71 33.11 18.28
C SER A 586 -7.39 32.32 19.54
N VAL A 587 -6.87 33.02 20.56
CA VAL A 587 -6.64 32.42 21.90
C VAL A 587 -7.60 33.11 22.87
N THR A 588 -8.45 32.34 23.53
CA THR A 588 -9.52 32.84 24.37
C THR A 588 -9.42 32.27 25.79
N ALA A 589 -9.08 33.11 26.74
CA ALA A 589 -9.14 32.77 28.16
C ALA A 589 -10.58 32.77 28.66
N CYS A 590 -10.94 31.77 29.45
CA CYS A 590 -12.27 31.58 30.02
C CYS A 590 -12.28 31.72 31.54
N LEU A 591 -13.42 32.12 32.11
CA LEU A 591 -13.54 32.34 33.57
C LEU A 591 -13.73 31.00 34.31
N ASP A 592 -14.53 30.11 33.74
CA ASP A 592 -14.86 28.82 34.27
C ASP A 592 -15.20 27.83 33.11
N GLN A 593 -15.58 26.64 33.49
CA GLN A 593 -15.92 25.59 32.52
C GLN A 593 -17.20 25.89 31.72
N GLU A 594 -18.14 26.58 32.33
CA GLU A 594 -19.39 26.99 31.64
C GLU A 594 -19.10 28.07 30.59
N ASP A 595 -18.27 29.07 30.93
CA ASP A 595 -17.81 30.10 29.98
C ASP A 595 -17.04 29.51 28.83
N MET A 596 -16.20 28.49 29.12
CA MET A 596 -15.41 27.79 28.09
C MET A 596 -16.33 27.04 27.11
N LEU A 597 -17.35 26.34 27.60
CA LEU A 597 -18.35 25.67 26.76
C LEU A 597 -19.17 26.68 25.94
N LEU A 598 -19.61 27.79 26.58
CA LEU A 598 -20.38 28.84 25.92
C LEU A 598 -19.59 29.54 24.80
N LYS A 599 -18.28 29.80 25.02
CA LYS A 599 -17.39 30.38 24.01
C LYS A 599 -17.16 29.40 22.87
N THR A 600 -16.97 28.13 23.20
CA THR A 600 -16.83 27.05 22.19
C THR A 600 -18.09 26.95 21.32
N GLU A 601 -19.26 26.95 21.94
CA GLU A 601 -20.56 26.95 21.24
C GLU A 601 -20.73 28.16 20.32
N LYS A 602 -20.46 29.36 20.81
CA LYS A 602 -20.56 30.60 20.00
C LYS A 602 -19.60 30.57 18.82
N THR A 603 -18.38 30.08 19.00
CA THR A 603 -17.39 29.95 17.95
C THR A 603 -17.89 28.97 16.87
N ILE A 604 -18.37 27.79 17.28
CA ILE A 604 -18.94 26.79 16.37
C ILE A 604 -20.13 27.39 15.59
N GLN A 605 -21.06 28.04 16.26
CA GLN A 605 -22.23 28.67 15.60
C GLN A 605 -21.82 29.76 14.60
N SER A 606 -20.77 30.55 14.89
CA SER A 606 -20.22 31.52 13.97
C SER A 606 -19.66 30.89 12.71
N TRP A 607 -18.92 29.78 12.86
CA TRP A 607 -18.34 29.04 11.78
C TRP A 607 -19.38 28.30 10.91
N GLN A 608 -20.42 27.75 11.53
CA GLN A 608 -21.56 27.19 10.80
C GLN A 608 -22.30 28.27 9.96
N LYS A 609 -22.47 29.50 10.50
CA LYS A 609 -23.03 30.64 9.74
C LYS A 609 -22.11 31.07 8.60
N ALA A 610 -20.80 30.94 8.73
CA ALA A 610 -19.81 31.20 7.68
C ALA A 610 -19.77 30.09 6.62
N GLY A 611 -20.49 28.98 6.82
CA GLY A 611 -20.63 27.91 5.87
C GLY A 611 -19.53 26.83 5.95
N TYR A 612 -18.85 26.72 7.08
CA TYR A 612 -17.93 25.58 7.33
C TYR A 612 -18.73 24.31 7.60
N GLU A 613 -18.37 23.23 6.92
CA GLU A 613 -19.12 21.97 6.94
C GLU A 613 -18.59 21.00 7.99
N THR A 614 -17.27 20.99 8.23
CA THR A 614 -16.60 20.06 9.14
C THR A 614 -15.92 20.84 10.27
N ILE A 615 -16.41 20.70 11.49
CA ILE A 615 -15.90 21.41 12.65
C ILE A 615 -15.51 20.41 13.73
N ALA A 616 -14.28 20.49 14.24
CA ALA A 616 -13.82 19.63 15.31
C ALA A 616 -13.53 20.42 16.60
N VAL A 617 -13.97 19.86 17.73
CA VAL A 617 -13.49 20.23 19.06
C VAL A 617 -12.52 19.14 19.49
N ILE A 618 -11.23 19.48 19.55
CA ILE A 618 -10.17 18.53 19.87
C ILE A 618 -9.83 18.64 21.34
N CYS A 619 -10.06 17.54 22.04
CA CYS A 619 -9.79 17.37 23.48
C CYS A 619 -8.52 16.59 23.71
N ARG A 620 -7.95 16.67 24.92
CA ARG A 620 -6.71 15.99 25.27
C ARG A 620 -6.82 14.46 25.17
N ASP A 621 -7.92 13.90 25.75
CA ASP A 621 -8.15 12.47 25.82
C ASP A 621 -9.65 12.12 25.65
N GLU A 622 -9.93 10.82 25.62
CA GLU A 622 -11.28 10.32 25.40
C GLU A 622 -12.25 10.68 26.53
N LYS A 623 -11.76 10.78 27.76
CA LYS A 623 -12.57 11.13 28.94
C LYS A 623 -13.07 12.58 28.82
N GLU A 624 -12.17 13.50 28.52
CA GLU A 624 -12.51 14.91 28.28
C GLU A 624 -13.44 15.03 27.06
N ALA A 625 -13.13 14.34 25.95
CA ALA A 625 -13.96 14.38 24.74
C ALA A 625 -15.39 13.89 24.97
N ARG A 626 -15.59 12.83 25.75
CA ARG A 626 -16.92 12.34 26.11
C ARG A 626 -17.70 13.35 26.95
N GLU A 627 -17.06 13.98 27.92
CA GLU A 627 -17.71 14.97 28.78
C GLU A 627 -18.09 16.22 27.99
N VAL A 628 -17.15 16.75 27.18
CA VAL A 628 -17.41 17.91 26.32
C VAL A 628 -18.50 17.60 25.30
N SER A 629 -18.47 16.43 24.67
CA SER A 629 -19.52 15.98 23.72
C SER A 629 -20.90 15.91 24.38
N ARG A 630 -20.96 15.37 25.61
CA ARG A 630 -22.20 15.27 26.38
C ARG A 630 -22.78 16.66 26.72
N GLN A 631 -21.92 17.61 27.03
CA GLN A 631 -22.36 18.96 27.39
C GLN A 631 -22.73 19.79 26.17
N LEU A 632 -21.90 19.84 25.14
CA LEU A 632 -22.19 20.54 23.89
C LEU A 632 -23.41 19.95 23.16
N GLY A 633 -23.60 18.62 23.22
CA GLY A 633 -24.73 17.93 22.63
C GLY A 633 -26.11 18.33 23.16
N LYS A 634 -26.16 19.06 24.29
CA LYS A 634 -27.40 19.65 24.80
C LYS A 634 -27.79 20.92 24.06
N GLN A 635 -26.83 21.59 23.45
CA GLN A 635 -26.97 22.92 22.85
C GLN A 635 -26.94 22.88 21.32
N ILE A 636 -26.06 22.05 20.78
CA ILE A 636 -25.80 21.89 19.34
C ILE A 636 -25.78 20.42 18.93
N PRO A 637 -26.19 20.09 17.70
CA PRO A 637 -26.06 18.72 17.20
C PRO A 637 -24.58 18.34 17.08
N VAL A 638 -24.14 17.38 17.89
CA VAL A 638 -22.81 16.81 17.82
C VAL A 638 -22.90 15.46 17.11
N SER A 639 -22.13 15.32 16.06
CA SER A 639 -22.00 14.07 15.32
C SER A 639 -21.11 13.11 16.12
N GLN A 640 -21.63 11.94 16.46
CA GLN A 640 -20.79 10.88 17.02
C GLN A 640 -20.07 10.19 15.87
N GLY A 641 -18.85 10.61 15.59
CA GLY A 641 -17.97 9.88 14.68
C GLY A 641 -17.67 8.50 15.28
N ASN A 642 -17.87 7.43 14.51
CA ASN A 642 -17.38 6.11 14.90
C ASN A 642 -15.97 5.94 14.31
N PRO A 643 -14.92 5.95 15.15
CA PRO A 643 -13.55 5.77 14.69
C PRO A 643 -13.32 4.40 14.01
N GLU A 644 -14.15 3.41 14.32
CA GLU A 644 -14.02 2.07 13.73
C GLU A 644 -14.62 1.97 12.33
N THR A 645 -15.68 2.74 12.03
CA THR A 645 -16.38 2.68 10.72
C THR A 645 -15.89 3.73 9.73
N ALA A 646 -15.06 4.69 10.16
CA ALA A 646 -14.57 5.80 9.33
C ALA A 646 -15.69 6.66 8.70
N GLU A 647 -16.89 6.63 9.24
CA GLU A 647 -17.99 7.49 8.82
C GLU A 647 -17.90 8.82 9.54
N PHE A 648 -17.02 9.69 9.02
CA PHE A 648 -16.98 11.09 9.43
C PHE A 648 -17.89 11.90 8.50
N GLY A 649 -19.09 12.19 8.99
CA GLY A 649 -20.06 13.02 8.30
C GLY A 649 -19.71 14.52 8.40
N SER A 650 -20.43 15.36 7.66
CA SER A 650 -20.45 16.81 7.88
C SER A 650 -21.06 17.12 9.26
N GLY A 651 -20.61 18.18 9.90
CA GLY A 651 -21.12 18.63 11.18
C GLY A 651 -20.04 18.88 12.24
N VAL A 652 -20.49 18.95 13.49
CA VAL A 652 -19.62 19.20 14.65
C VAL A 652 -19.23 17.89 15.30
N MET A 653 -17.93 17.66 15.47
CA MET A 653 -17.38 16.48 16.11
C MET A 653 -16.57 16.86 17.35
N VAL A 654 -16.66 16.06 18.40
CA VAL A 654 -15.81 16.21 19.58
C VAL A 654 -14.94 14.95 19.68
N LEU A 655 -13.63 15.12 19.57
CA LEU A 655 -12.70 14.01 19.42
C LEU A 655 -11.47 14.18 20.33
N PRO A 656 -10.94 13.09 20.89
CA PRO A 656 -9.61 13.12 21.47
C PRO A 656 -8.57 13.29 20.36
N VAL A 657 -7.45 13.95 20.66
CA VAL A 657 -6.40 14.23 19.68
C VAL A 657 -5.89 12.97 18.97
N GLU A 658 -5.82 11.84 19.66
CA GLU A 658 -5.34 10.56 19.09
C GLU A 658 -6.20 10.08 17.90
N TYR A 659 -7.52 10.38 17.89
CA TYR A 659 -8.43 9.99 16.82
C TYR A 659 -8.49 10.99 15.66
N THR A 660 -7.85 12.15 15.80
CA THR A 660 -7.82 13.18 14.76
C THR A 660 -6.74 12.94 13.72
N LYS A 661 -5.85 11.98 13.96
CA LYS A 661 -4.74 11.70 13.05
C LYS A 661 -5.25 11.19 11.70
N GLY A 662 -4.76 11.77 10.61
CA GLY A 662 -5.22 11.49 9.24
C GLY A 662 -6.51 12.20 8.84
N LEU A 663 -7.18 12.89 9.78
CA LEU A 663 -8.39 13.67 9.51
C LEU A 663 -8.07 15.15 9.29
N GLU A 664 -9.00 15.84 8.63
CA GLU A 664 -8.92 17.27 8.33
C GLU A 664 -10.28 17.89 8.56
N PHE A 665 -10.29 19.12 9.13
CA PHE A 665 -11.51 19.83 9.43
C PHE A 665 -11.42 21.26 8.94
N ASP A 666 -12.51 21.81 8.43
CA ASP A 666 -12.58 23.22 8.01
C ASP A 666 -12.17 24.15 9.16
N ALA A 667 -12.65 23.85 10.37
CA ALA A 667 -12.38 24.65 11.55
C ALA A 667 -12.15 23.76 12.80
N VAL A 668 -11.23 24.17 13.66
CA VAL A 668 -10.85 23.41 14.86
C VAL A 668 -10.86 24.32 16.10
N VAL A 669 -11.48 23.81 17.16
CA VAL A 669 -11.30 24.33 18.53
C VAL A 669 -10.33 23.42 19.27
N LEU A 670 -9.19 23.94 19.69
CA LEU A 670 -8.33 23.28 20.69
C LEU A 670 -8.89 23.55 22.07
N TYR A 671 -9.42 22.50 22.69
CA TYR A 671 -10.12 22.61 23.95
C TYR A 671 -9.17 22.42 25.14
N HIS A 672 -9.07 23.42 25.97
CA HIS A 672 -8.35 23.45 27.25
C HIS A 672 -6.88 22.99 27.20
N PRO A 673 -6.01 23.51 26.33
CA PRO A 673 -4.58 23.20 26.36
C PRO A 673 -3.89 23.97 27.51
N SER A 674 -4.06 23.47 28.73
CA SER A 674 -3.39 23.95 29.92
C SER A 674 -2.02 23.30 30.12
N GLU A 675 -1.17 23.83 31.03
CA GLU A 675 0.11 23.22 31.37
C GLU A 675 -0.05 21.82 31.97
N GLU A 676 -1.18 21.52 32.65
CA GLU A 676 -1.50 20.21 33.17
C GLU A 676 -1.81 19.20 32.04
N ASN A 677 -2.55 19.63 31.01
CA ASN A 677 -2.95 18.80 29.90
C ASN A 677 -1.84 18.62 28.87
N TYR A 678 -1.02 19.64 28.66
CA TYR A 678 0.09 19.65 27.69
C TYR A 678 1.34 20.24 28.34
N PRO A 679 2.00 19.52 29.23
CA PRO A 679 3.28 19.96 29.84
C PRO A 679 4.36 20.10 28.76
N SER A 680 5.39 20.88 29.07
CA SER A 680 6.50 21.20 28.16
C SER A 680 7.46 20.00 27.97
N GLU A 681 6.93 18.89 27.44
CA GLU A 681 7.64 17.65 27.11
C GLU A 681 7.46 17.32 25.64
N ASP A 682 8.45 16.67 25.03
CA ASP A 682 8.50 16.36 23.60
C ASP A 682 7.27 15.61 23.08
N ALA A 683 6.70 14.72 23.88
CA ALA A 683 5.49 13.96 23.53
C ALA A 683 4.26 14.86 23.37
N TYR A 684 4.11 15.82 24.29
CA TYR A 684 2.98 16.76 24.28
C TYR A 684 3.15 17.87 23.25
N VAL A 685 4.40 18.26 22.94
CA VAL A 685 4.72 19.14 21.81
C VAL A 685 4.18 18.54 20.50
N LYS A 686 4.53 17.28 20.22
CA LYS A 686 4.07 16.59 19.02
C LYS A 686 2.55 16.40 19.00
N LEU A 687 1.97 16.07 20.14
CA LEU A 687 0.53 15.86 20.27
C LEU A 687 -0.26 17.15 19.99
N LEU A 688 0.16 18.29 20.57
CA LEU A 688 -0.47 19.58 20.33
C LEU A 688 -0.24 20.08 18.90
N TYR A 689 0.93 19.83 18.32
CA TYR A 689 1.22 20.08 16.91
C TYR A 689 0.27 19.32 15.97
N VAL A 690 0.05 18.02 16.24
CA VAL A 690 -0.91 17.22 15.46
C VAL A 690 -2.30 17.85 15.58
N ALA A 691 -2.76 18.21 16.77
CA ALA A 691 -4.08 18.82 16.96
C ALA A 691 -4.22 20.15 16.19
N ALA A 692 -3.24 21.03 16.26
CA ALA A 692 -3.26 22.33 15.59
C ALA A 692 -3.25 22.18 14.05
N THR A 693 -2.51 21.21 13.52
CA THR A 693 -2.40 20.97 12.07
C THR A 693 -3.62 20.27 11.46
N ARG A 694 -4.67 19.98 12.24
CA ARG A 694 -5.95 19.45 11.73
C ARG A 694 -6.84 20.51 11.10
N ALA A 695 -6.64 21.79 11.45
CA ALA A 695 -7.43 22.92 10.97
C ALA A 695 -7.02 23.32 9.55
N LEU A 696 -7.98 23.44 8.64
CA LEU A 696 -7.75 23.91 7.27
C LEU A 696 -7.83 25.44 7.15
N HIS A 697 -8.83 26.06 7.77
CA HIS A 697 -9.17 27.46 7.60
C HIS A 697 -9.18 28.27 8.88
N GLU A 698 -9.70 27.69 9.96
CA GLU A 698 -9.91 28.38 11.23
C GLU A 698 -9.38 27.57 12.40
N LEU A 699 -8.65 28.22 13.30
CA LEU A 699 -8.16 27.63 14.53
C LEU A 699 -8.43 28.57 15.71
N THR A 700 -9.12 28.05 16.72
CA THR A 700 -9.36 28.76 17.98
C THR A 700 -8.89 27.89 19.16
N VAL A 701 -8.21 28.51 20.08
CA VAL A 701 -7.78 27.93 21.36
C VAL A 701 -8.68 28.47 22.46
N VAL A 702 -9.32 27.62 23.27
CA VAL A 702 -10.07 28.00 24.45
C VAL A 702 -9.45 27.36 25.69
N HIS A 703 -9.17 28.14 26.70
CA HIS A 703 -8.51 27.63 27.89
C HIS A 703 -9.03 28.24 29.19
N LEU A 704 -8.90 27.51 30.27
CA LEU A 704 -9.20 27.94 31.63
C LEU A 704 -7.88 28.03 32.41
N GLY A 705 -7.67 29.10 33.16
CA GLY A 705 -6.40 29.31 33.88
C GLY A 705 -5.21 29.55 32.95
N ASP A 706 -4.06 29.02 33.32
CA ASP A 706 -2.82 29.21 32.59
C ASP A 706 -2.79 28.36 31.32
N LEU A 707 -2.56 29.03 30.18
CA LEU A 707 -2.32 28.37 28.91
C LEU A 707 -0.95 27.68 28.93
N THR A 708 -0.84 26.52 28.34
CA THR A 708 0.45 25.84 28.18
C THR A 708 1.49 26.75 27.53
N ALA A 709 2.73 26.73 28.02
CA ALA A 709 3.85 27.46 27.45
C ALA A 709 4.05 27.12 25.96
N LEU A 710 3.70 25.90 25.52
CA LEU A 710 3.81 25.45 24.15
C LEU A 710 2.99 26.28 23.15
N ALA A 711 1.84 26.81 23.60
CA ALA A 711 0.94 27.63 22.78
C ALA A 711 0.95 29.12 23.12
N GLY A 712 1.42 29.46 24.33
CA GLY A 712 1.33 30.81 24.89
C GLY A 712 2.59 31.66 24.73
N THR A 713 3.75 31.06 24.46
CA THR A 713 5.01 31.77 24.39
C THR A 713 5.73 31.58 23.06
N PRO A 714 6.53 32.57 22.59
CA PRO A 714 7.44 32.36 21.47
C PRO A 714 8.46 31.30 21.83
N ALA A 715 8.65 30.33 20.94
CA ALA A 715 9.65 29.29 21.08
C ALA A 715 11.08 29.86 20.96
N PRO A 716 12.08 29.25 21.62
CA PRO A 716 13.48 29.61 21.44
C PRO A 716 13.88 29.43 19.97
N GLU A 717 14.72 30.39 19.48
CA GLU A 717 15.32 30.24 18.14
C GLU A 717 16.21 29.00 18.11
N ARG A 718 15.80 28.00 17.34
CA ARG A 718 16.56 26.76 17.09
C ARG A 718 16.89 26.64 15.63
N ARG A 719 18.04 26.04 15.35
CA ARG A 719 18.49 25.75 13.99
C ARG A 719 17.62 24.62 13.38
N MET A 720 17.08 24.87 12.19
CA MET A 720 16.29 23.87 11.46
C MET A 720 17.23 22.92 10.71
N GLU A 721 16.93 21.63 10.71
CA GLU A 721 17.67 20.68 9.88
C GLU A 721 17.41 20.91 8.39
N SER A 722 18.47 21.03 7.60
CA SER A 722 18.43 21.15 6.15
C SER A 722 19.17 19.97 5.51
N LEU A 723 18.78 19.60 4.27
CA LEU A 723 19.45 18.55 3.51
C LEU A 723 20.94 18.86 3.22
N GLU A 724 21.35 20.11 3.28
CA GLU A 724 22.72 20.54 3.04
C GLU A 724 23.64 20.16 4.20
N GLU A 725 23.17 20.25 5.43
CA GLU A 725 23.94 19.89 6.62
C GLU A 725 24.15 18.36 6.75
N GLU A 726 23.19 17.55 6.25
CA GLU A 726 23.37 16.09 6.22
C GLU A 726 24.48 15.66 5.24
N LYS A 727 24.72 16.40 4.17
CA LYS A 727 25.83 16.15 3.24
C LYS A 727 27.20 16.52 3.82
N GLU A 728 27.27 17.58 4.61
CA GLU A 728 28.51 17.99 5.25
C GLU A 728 28.90 17.07 6.42
N THR A 729 27.96 16.59 7.20
CA THR A 729 28.23 15.61 8.28
C THR A 729 28.61 14.23 7.74
N ALA A 730 28.06 13.80 6.61
CA ALA A 730 28.48 12.58 5.92
C ALA A 730 29.86 12.70 5.28
N ALA A 731 30.26 13.90 4.82
CA ALA A 731 31.56 14.16 4.24
C ALA A 731 32.69 14.35 5.28
N ALA A 732 32.35 14.79 6.50
CA ALA A 732 33.33 15.00 7.59
C ALA A 732 33.74 13.70 8.32
N GLY A 733 33.06 12.57 8.06
CA GLY A 733 33.31 11.25 8.68
C GLY A 733 34.24 10.32 7.92
N THR A 734 34.78 10.69 6.76
CA THR A 734 35.70 9.83 5.98
C THR A 734 37.11 10.43 5.95
N PRO A 735 38.13 9.75 6.51
CA PRO A 735 39.52 10.18 6.32
C PRO A 735 39.94 9.80 4.88
N ASP A 736 40.33 10.82 4.16
CA ASP A 736 41.29 10.87 3.04
C ASP A 736 41.34 9.62 2.10
N ALA A 737 40.43 9.58 1.10
CA ALA A 737 40.48 8.63 -0.02
C ALA A 737 40.89 9.31 -1.35
N GLY A 738 41.67 10.38 -1.28
CA GLY A 738 42.09 11.18 -2.45
C GLY A 738 43.25 10.61 -3.28
N ARG A 739 43.69 9.37 -3.03
CA ARG A 739 44.87 8.79 -3.73
C ARG A 739 44.71 7.43 -4.39
N ALA A 740 43.54 6.82 -4.35
CA ALA A 740 43.32 5.47 -4.91
C ALA A 740 42.46 5.41 -6.19
N ALA A 741 42.01 6.53 -6.73
CA ALA A 741 41.10 6.56 -7.88
C ALA A 741 41.76 6.47 -9.26
N LYS A 742 43.07 6.16 -9.37
CA LYS A 742 43.75 6.08 -10.66
C LYS A 742 44.20 4.67 -11.10
N GLU A 743 43.97 3.61 -10.31
CA GLU A 743 44.41 2.25 -10.66
C GLU A 743 43.31 1.18 -10.76
N ILE A 744 42.01 1.52 -10.65
CA ILE A 744 40.90 0.53 -10.72
C ILE A 744 40.16 0.55 -12.08
N GLY A 745 40.63 1.30 -13.06
CA GLY A 745 39.98 1.39 -14.39
C GLY A 745 40.16 0.18 -15.34
N ALA A 746 40.93 -0.86 -14.96
CA ALA A 746 41.26 -1.97 -15.87
C ALA A 746 40.74 -3.36 -15.45
N ALA A 747 40.14 -3.51 -14.27
CA ALA A 747 39.73 -4.84 -13.76
C ALA A 747 38.24 -5.16 -13.94
N ASP A 748 37.38 -4.17 -14.21
CA ASP A 748 35.92 -4.35 -14.26
C ASP A 748 35.38 -4.81 -15.63
N ALA A 749 36.17 -4.77 -16.69
CA ALA A 749 35.73 -5.24 -18.01
C ALA A 749 35.75 -6.78 -18.14
N ALA A 750 36.50 -7.49 -17.29
CA ALA A 750 36.55 -8.96 -17.30
C ALA A 750 35.46 -9.64 -16.46
N GLY A 751 35.00 -8.96 -15.40
CA GLY A 751 33.98 -9.53 -14.48
C GLY A 751 32.56 -9.60 -15.06
N THR A 752 32.24 -8.67 -15.97
CA THR A 752 30.88 -8.58 -16.59
C THR A 752 30.65 -9.62 -17.69
N ALA A 753 31.72 -10.08 -18.36
CA ALA A 753 31.64 -11.11 -19.39
C ALA A 753 31.41 -12.51 -18.78
N GLU A 754 31.97 -12.76 -17.61
CA GLU A 754 31.86 -14.07 -16.92
C GLU A 754 30.51 -14.23 -16.20
N ARG A 755 29.92 -13.14 -15.72
CA ARG A 755 28.56 -13.15 -15.15
C ARG A 755 27.48 -13.42 -16.21
N LYS A 756 27.63 -12.86 -17.42
CA LYS A 756 26.73 -13.15 -18.56
C LYS A 756 26.90 -14.58 -19.10
N ARG A 757 28.07 -15.20 -18.95
CA ARG A 757 28.31 -16.57 -19.38
C ARG A 757 27.75 -17.61 -18.39
N ARG A 758 27.74 -17.30 -17.08
CA ARG A 758 27.10 -18.17 -16.06
C ARG A 758 25.58 -18.11 -16.11
N GLN A 759 24.99 -16.98 -16.45
CA GLN A 759 23.53 -16.86 -16.65
C GLN A 759 23.02 -17.57 -17.92
N ARG A 760 23.86 -17.71 -18.95
CA ARG A 760 23.51 -18.51 -20.15
C ARG A 760 23.70 -20.02 -20.01
N ALA A 761 24.56 -20.45 -19.08
CA ALA A 761 24.78 -21.87 -18.82
C ALA A 761 23.73 -22.50 -17.88
N SER A 762 22.99 -21.70 -17.11
CA SER A 762 21.90 -22.17 -16.25
C SER A 762 20.54 -22.27 -16.96
N ALA A 763 20.42 -21.74 -18.19
CA ALA A 763 19.19 -21.76 -18.97
C ALA A 763 19.04 -22.97 -19.94
N ALA A 764 20.04 -23.85 -20.01
CA ALA A 764 20.09 -24.93 -20.98
C ALA A 764 20.01 -26.36 -20.39
N GLY A 765 19.42 -26.48 -19.18
CA GLY A 765 19.40 -27.79 -18.51
C GLY A 765 18.23 -28.06 -17.58
N ALA A 766 17.04 -27.58 -17.92
CA ALA A 766 15.84 -27.89 -17.15
C ALA A 766 14.66 -28.15 -18.10
N GLU A 767 14.71 -29.24 -18.79
CA GLU A 767 13.53 -29.92 -19.32
C GLU A 767 13.13 -31.03 -18.36
N ASP A 768 11.80 -31.10 -18.08
CA ASP A 768 11.07 -32.14 -17.38
C ASP A 768 11.17 -32.24 -15.85
N ALA A 769 10.57 -31.27 -15.15
CA ALA A 769 9.85 -31.60 -13.93
C ALA A 769 8.45 -30.94 -14.01
N PRO A 770 7.36 -31.60 -13.62
CA PRO A 770 6.03 -31.01 -13.69
C PRO A 770 5.94 -29.85 -12.71
N VAL A 771 6.00 -28.66 -13.25
CA VAL A 771 5.71 -27.44 -12.50
C VAL A 771 4.24 -27.50 -12.12
N ASN A 772 4.00 -27.74 -10.85
CA ASN A 772 2.67 -27.59 -10.25
C ASN A 772 2.30 -26.09 -10.31
N ARG A 773 1.78 -25.67 -11.47
CA ARG A 773 1.24 -24.34 -11.65
C ARG A 773 -0.05 -24.30 -10.86
N SER A 774 -0.02 -23.64 -9.72
CA SER A 774 -1.23 -23.21 -9.03
C SER A 774 -2.18 -22.57 -10.05
N PRO A 775 -3.46 -22.95 -10.06
CA PRO A 775 -4.41 -22.38 -11.01
C PRO A 775 -4.53 -20.88 -10.72
N HIS A 776 -4.35 -20.09 -11.75
CA HIS A 776 -4.66 -18.69 -11.97
C HIS A 776 -4.75 -17.75 -10.75
N PRO A 777 -4.00 -16.62 -10.78
CA PRO A 777 -4.03 -15.57 -9.76
C PRO A 777 -5.41 -14.88 -9.61
N PHE A 778 -6.34 -15.08 -10.52
CA PHE A 778 -7.71 -14.57 -10.44
C PHE A 778 -8.67 -15.43 -9.61
N LEU A 779 -8.29 -16.65 -9.24
CA LEU A 779 -9.06 -17.53 -8.36
C LEU A 779 -8.49 -17.62 -6.93
N SER A 780 -7.36 -17.03 -6.65
CA SER A 780 -6.97 -16.74 -5.29
C SER A 780 -7.80 -15.55 -4.81
N ILE A 781 -9.04 -15.80 -4.42
CA ILE A 781 -9.72 -14.95 -3.45
C ILE A 781 -8.70 -14.77 -2.33
N PRO A 782 -8.22 -13.53 -2.05
CA PRO A 782 -7.33 -13.30 -0.91
C PRO A 782 -7.97 -13.98 0.27
N ASP A 783 -7.20 -14.74 1.02
CA ASP A 783 -7.75 -15.53 2.12
C ASP A 783 -8.53 -14.59 3.02
N ILE A 784 -9.86 -14.64 2.89
CA ILE A 784 -10.81 -13.77 3.58
C ILE A 784 -10.55 -13.76 5.10
N ARG A 785 -9.90 -14.81 5.61
CA ARG A 785 -9.47 -14.93 7.00
C ARG A 785 -8.44 -13.86 7.42
N ILE A 786 -7.62 -13.36 6.48
CA ILE A 786 -6.56 -12.38 6.73
C ILE A 786 -7.11 -10.94 6.80
N LEU A 787 -8.24 -10.68 6.14
CA LEU A 787 -8.81 -9.34 6.01
C LEU A 787 -9.85 -9.00 7.10
N ARG A 788 -9.94 -9.79 8.17
CA ARG A 788 -10.99 -9.59 9.18
C ARG A 788 -10.60 -8.59 10.25
N PRO A 789 -11.54 -7.65 10.54
CA PRO A 789 -11.67 -7.11 11.88
C PRO A 789 -12.09 -8.23 12.84
N GLU A 790 -11.93 -7.98 14.14
CA GLU A 790 -12.41 -8.85 15.22
C GLU A 790 -13.75 -9.49 14.86
N PRO A 791 -13.98 -10.76 15.23
CA PRO A 791 -15.24 -11.40 14.98
C PRO A 791 -16.33 -10.60 15.71
N ALA A 792 -17.03 -9.76 14.98
CA ALA A 792 -18.39 -9.43 15.36
C ALA A 792 -19.07 -10.77 15.55
N GLY A 793 -19.57 -11.06 16.74
CA GLY A 793 -19.99 -12.34 17.25
C GLY A 793 -20.52 -13.30 16.19
N ARG A 794 -20.38 -14.60 16.39
CA ARG A 794 -20.80 -15.63 15.43
C ARG A 794 -22.15 -15.29 14.85
N LEU A 795 -22.19 -14.98 13.55
CA LEU A 795 -23.45 -14.74 12.85
C LEU A 795 -24.29 -16.01 12.91
N ASP A 796 -25.50 -15.89 13.38
CA ASP A 796 -26.46 -17.00 13.26
C ASP A 796 -26.83 -17.13 11.78
N GLN A 797 -26.21 -18.10 11.12
CA GLN A 797 -26.43 -18.40 9.70
C GLN A 797 -27.45 -19.55 9.53
N ALA A 798 -28.04 -20.02 10.60
CA ALA A 798 -29.08 -21.04 10.53
C ALA A 798 -30.23 -20.53 9.64
N VAL A 799 -30.59 -21.33 8.63
CA VAL A 799 -31.61 -20.96 7.65
C VAL A 799 -32.99 -21.17 8.26
N VAL A 800 -33.61 -20.05 8.61
CA VAL A 800 -34.94 -20.03 9.23
C VAL A 800 -36.03 -20.19 8.18
N ARG A 801 -35.89 -19.52 7.03
CA ARG A 801 -36.90 -19.49 5.97
C ARG A 801 -36.25 -19.61 4.60
N ILE A 802 -36.96 -20.27 3.68
CA ILE A 802 -36.52 -20.45 2.29
C ILE A 802 -37.64 -19.91 1.39
N GLU A 803 -37.27 -19.02 0.48
CA GLU A 803 -38.17 -18.40 -0.48
C GLU A 803 -37.71 -18.73 -1.91
N LYS A 804 -38.55 -19.41 -2.67
CA LYS A 804 -38.31 -19.77 -4.06
C LYS A 804 -39.05 -18.82 -5.00
N THR A 805 -38.32 -18.22 -5.93
CA THR A 805 -38.90 -17.47 -7.05
C THR A 805 -38.67 -18.22 -8.37
N ARG A 806 -39.04 -17.67 -9.50
CA ARG A 806 -38.70 -18.25 -10.82
C ARG A 806 -37.20 -18.13 -11.15
N LYS A 807 -36.49 -17.15 -10.59
CA LYS A 807 -35.11 -16.81 -10.92
C LYS A 807 -34.08 -17.20 -9.87
N TYR A 808 -34.46 -17.34 -8.61
CA TYR A 808 -33.54 -17.59 -7.50
C TYR A 808 -34.20 -18.24 -6.27
N LEU A 809 -33.34 -18.80 -5.44
CA LEU A 809 -33.67 -19.33 -4.12
C LEU A 809 -33.07 -18.43 -3.05
N ASP A 810 -33.87 -17.80 -2.21
CA ASP A 810 -33.41 -17.01 -1.07
C ASP A 810 -33.49 -17.84 0.20
N LEU A 811 -32.43 -17.81 0.98
CA LEU A 811 -32.27 -18.47 2.26
C LEU A 811 -32.11 -17.35 3.30
N LEU A 812 -33.08 -17.24 4.20
CA LEU A 812 -33.10 -16.22 5.24
C LEU A 812 -32.57 -16.83 6.55
N SER A 813 -31.64 -16.15 7.17
CA SER A 813 -31.09 -16.48 8.49
C SER A 813 -31.38 -15.34 9.46
N GLY A 814 -31.11 -15.53 10.75
CA GLY A 814 -31.23 -14.46 11.76
C GLY A 814 -30.40 -13.23 11.48
N THR A 815 -29.32 -13.35 10.68
CA THR A 815 -28.37 -12.28 10.38
C THR A 815 -28.46 -11.75 8.97
N GLY A 816 -29.05 -12.48 8.02
CA GLY A 816 -29.08 -12.00 6.64
C GLY A 816 -29.79 -12.92 5.66
N ARG A 817 -29.66 -12.54 4.40
CA ARG A 817 -30.24 -13.23 3.25
C ARG A 817 -29.15 -13.74 2.34
N LEU A 818 -29.16 -15.03 2.04
CA LEU A 818 -28.33 -15.66 1.03
C LEU A 818 -29.17 -15.97 -0.19
N ARG A 819 -28.74 -15.52 -1.35
CA ARG A 819 -29.40 -15.78 -2.63
C ARG A 819 -28.56 -16.71 -3.50
N LEU A 820 -29.18 -17.79 -3.97
CA LEU A 820 -28.65 -18.70 -4.97
C LEU A 820 -29.42 -18.49 -6.26
N MET A 821 -28.74 -18.06 -7.31
CA MET A 821 -29.34 -17.76 -8.61
C MET A 821 -28.66 -18.63 -9.67
N PRO A 822 -29.36 -19.65 -10.21
CA PRO A 822 -28.86 -20.39 -11.36
C PRO A 822 -28.79 -19.46 -12.58
N LEU A 823 -27.59 -19.31 -13.12
CA LEU A 823 -27.34 -18.53 -14.33
C LEU A 823 -27.26 -19.43 -15.55
N TRP A 824 -26.67 -20.61 -15.41
CA TRP A 824 -26.61 -21.70 -16.36
C TRP A 824 -26.62 -23.04 -15.61
N ASP A 825 -26.77 -24.15 -16.31
CA ASP A 825 -26.83 -25.47 -15.66
C ASP A 825 -25.62 -25.82 -14.81
N GLY A 826 -24.45 -25.29 -15.17
CA GLY A 826 -23.21 -25.47 -14.42
C GLY A 826 -22.78 -24.26 -13.58
N ILE A 827 -23.54 -23.17 -13.54
CA ILE A 827 -23.17 -21.93 -12.86
C ILE A 827 -24.31 -21.44 -11.94
N ILE A 828 -23.98 -21.31 -10.65
CA ILE A 828 -24.90 -20.75 -9.65
C ILE A 828 -24.22 -19.54 -9.01
N ARG A 829 -24.86 -18.38 -9.13
CA ARG A 829 -24.44 -17.16 -8.46
C ARG A 829 -24.87 -17.22 -7.00
N VAL A 830 -23.92 -16.96 -6.11
CA VAL A 830 -24.15 -16.90 -4.66
C VAL A 830 -23.96 -15.45 -4.20
N GLN A 831 -24.99 -14.88 -3.60
CA GLN A 831 -24.96 -13.53 -3.04
C GLN A 831 -25.39 -13.56 -1.57
N PHE A 832 -24.66 -12.89 -0.70
CA PHE A 832 -25.05 -12.73 0.69
C PHE A 832 -25.25 -11.25 1.02
N LYS A 833 -26.29 -10.95 1.82
CA LYS A 833 -26.61 -9.61 2.31
C LYS A 833 -26.96 -9.68 3.78
N LEU A 834 -26.44 -8.73 4.56
CA LEU A 834 -26.85 -8.50 5.94
C LEU A 834 -28.26 -7.93 6.00
N GLY A 835 -29.03 -8.40 6.98
CA GLY A 835 -30.44 -8.06 7.13
C GLY A 835 -31.32 -8.76 6.09
N THR A 836 -32.59 -8.85 6.38
CA THR A 836 -33.58 -9.55 5.54
C THR A 836 -34.24 -8.64 4.51
N GLU A 837 -34.19 -7.31 4.70
CA GLU A 837 -34.85 -6.32 3.86
C GLU A 837 -33.93 -5.64 2.84
N GLY A 838 -34.48 -5.09 1.79
CA GLY A 838 -33.81 -4.34 0.73
C GLY A 838 -33.35 -5.19 -0.45
N ARG A 839 -32.90 -4.53 -1.52
CA ARG A 839 -32.42 -5.17 -2.76
C ARG A 839 -30.96 -5.58 -2.63
N PHE A 840 -30.58 -6.71 -3.26
CA PHE A 840 -29.16 -6.99 -3.48
C PHE A 840 -28.57 -5.93 -4.39
N ALA A 841 -27.35 -5.49 -4.09
CA ALA A 841 -26.63 -4.62 -5.01
C ALA A 841 -26.51 -5.30 -6.38
N PRO A 842 -26.70 -4.54 -7.49
CA PRO A 842 -26.40 -5.10 -8.80
C PRO A 842 -24.94 -5.57 -8.77
N GLY A 843 -24.75 -6.87 -9.04
CA GLY A 843 -23.39 -7.41 -9.13
C GLY A 843 -22.73 -6.87 -10.37
N TYR A 844 -21.41 -6.81 -10.37
CA TYR A 844 -20.59 -6.52 -11.57
C TYR A 844 -20.93 -7.39 -12.79
N TRP A 845 -21.67 -8.46 -12.57
CA TRP A 845 -22.05 -9.49 -13.56
C TRP A 845 -23.56 -9.63 -13.58
N ASP A 846 -24.26 -8.73 -14.25
CA ASP A 846 -25.69 -8.88 -14.54
C ASP A 846 -25.91 -9.65 -15.85
N PHE A 847 -25.12 -10.73 -16.05
CA PHE A 847 -25.32 -11.66 -17.15
C PHE A 847 -26.28 -12.74 -16.67
N GLY A 848 -27.56 -12.56 -16.97
CA GLY A 848 -28.53 -13.65 -16.92
C GLY A 848 -28.65 -14.26 -18.32
N PRO A 849 -28.96 -15.56 -18.43
CA PRO A 849 -29.32 -16.15 -19.72
C PRO A 849 -30.52 -15.42 -20.29
N ALA A 850 -30.61 -15.35 -21.61
CA ALA A 850 -31.78 -14.80 -22.32
C ALA A 850 -33.05 -15.59 -21.97
N GLU A 851 -32.89 -16.89 -21.63
CA GLU A 851 -33.95 -17.76 -21.16
C GLU A 851 -33.68 -18.27 -19.73
N PRO A 852 -34.73 -18.45 -18.90
CA PRO A 852 -34.56 -18.94 -17.52
C PRO A 852 -34.06 -20.38 -17.53
N VAL A 853 -32.99 -20.64 -16.76
CA VAL A 853 -32.44 -21.99 -16.54
C VAL A 853 -33.49 -22.87 -15.86
N SER A 854 -33.63 -24.11 -16.34
CA SER A 854 -34.46 -25.11 -15.67
C SER A 854 -33.81 -25.57 -14.38
N TRP A 855 -34.46 -25.37 -13.26
CA TRP A 855 -33.94 -25.77 -11.96
C TRP A 855 -35.05 -26.14 -10.97
N SER A 856 -34.68 -26.97 -10.02
CA SER A 856 -35.58 -27.40 -8.96
C SER A 856 -34.97 -27.09 -7.59
N ALA A 857 -35.84 -26.97 -6.59
CA ALA A 857 -35.39 -26.87 -5.21
C ALA A 857 -36.27 -27.72 -4.31
N ARG A 858 -35.66 -28.44 -3.38
CA ARG A 858 -36.29 -29.20 -2.33
C ARG A 858 -35.85 -28.68 -0.97
N ALA A 859 -36.77 -28.52 -0.04
CA ALA A 859 -36.48 -28.07 1.32
C ALA A 859 -36.90 -29.14 2.29
N GLY A 860 -35.94 -29.79 2.95
CA GLY A 860 -36.14 -30.70 4.06
C GLY A 860 -35.96 -29.99 5.42
N LYS A 861 -36.05 -30.74 6.51
CA LYS A 861 -35.94 -30.22 7.89
C LYS A 861 -34.52 -29.76 8.19
N ASP A 862 -33.52 -30.51 7.81
CA ASP A 862 -32.10 -30.24 8.10
C ASP A 862 -31.31 -29.82 6.87
N LEU A 863 -31.80 -30.13 5.67
CA LEU A 863 -31.10 -29.92 4.39
C LEU A 863 -32.05 -29.32 3.35
N ALA A 864 -31.54 -28.34 2.60
CA ALA A 864 -32.18 -27.87 1.37
C ALA A 864 -31.29 -28.17 0.17
N GLU A 865 -31.89 -28.38 -0.98
CA GLU A 865 -31.19 -28.65 -2.24
C GLU A 865 -31.70 -27.73 -3.33
N LEU A 866 -30.76 -27.20 -4.15
CA LEU A 866 -31.03 -26.57 -5.42
C LEU A 866 -30.32 -27.39 -6.50
N SER A 867 -31.04 -27.84 -7.53
CA SER A 867 -30.47 -28.67 -8.60
C SER A 867 -30.79 -28.06 -9.96
N THR A 868 -29.79 -27.99 -10.81
CA THR A 868 -29.84 -27.78 -12.25
C THR A 868 -29.52 -29.11 -12.95
N ASP A 869 -29.45 -29.15 -14.26
CA ASP A 869 -29.13 -30.37 -14.99
C ASP A 869 -27.68 -30.86 -14.78
N LEU A 870 -26.76 -29.97 -14.41
CA LEU A 870 -25.34 -30.31 -14.24
C LEU A 870 -24.83 -30.16 -12.81
N LEU A 871 -25.49 -29.36 -11.96
CA LEU A 871 -24.98 -28.98 -10.65
C LEU A 871 -26.06 -29.10 -9.57
N THR A 872 -25.69 -29.64 -8.42
CA THR A 872 -26.55 -29.67 -7.23
C THR A 872 -25.86 -28.92 -6.08
N VAL A 873 -26.57 -27.98 -5.46
CA VAL A 873 -26.12 -27.29 -4.24
C VAL A 873 -26.95 -27.79 -3.07
N ARG A 874 -26.28 -28.41 -2.11
CA ARG A 874 -26.86 -28.79 -0.82
C ARG A 874 -26.55 -27.68 0.20
N ILE A 875 -27.56 -27.32 0.94
CA ILE A 875 -27.52 -26.29 1.95
C ILE A 875 -27.82 -26.93 3.31
N ASP A 876 -26.82 -26.93 4.19
CA ASP A 876 -27.07 -27.32 5.59
C ASP A 876 -27.86 -26.21 6.30
N ARG A 877 -29.06 -26.48 6.75
CA ARG A 877 -29.90 -25.45 7.33
C ARG A 877 -29.47 -25.00 8.72
N ARG A 878 -28.69 -25.79 9.45
CA ARG A 878 -28.19 -25.44 10.79
C ARG A 878 -27.02 -24.48 10.73
N SER A 879 -26.14 -24.67 9.75
CA SER A 879 -24.93 -23.83 9.58
C SER A 879 -25.03 -22.83 8.46
N GLY A 880 -26.01 -22.94 7.57
CA GLY A 880 -26.10 -22.17 6.33
C GLY A 880 -25.05 -22.52 5.30
N SER A 881 -24.19 -23.53 5.52
CA SER A 881 -23.07 -23.86 4.62
C SER A 881 -23.53 -24.53 3.33
N LEU A 882 -22.78 -24.30 2.27
CA LEU A 882 -23.07 -24.81 0.93
C LEU A 882 -22.11 -25.94 0.56
N LEU A 883 -22.66 -27.00 -0.05
CA LEU A 883 -21.94 -28.11 -0.66
C LEU A 883 -22.35 -28.22 -2.14
N PHE A 884 -21.38 -28.05 -3.03
CA PHE A 884 -21.59 -28.17 -4.48
C PHE A 884 -21.19 -29.56 -4.96
N LEU A 885 -22.10 -30.18 -5.70
CA LEU A 885 -21.96 -31.52 -6.24
C LEU A 885 -22.19 -31.49 -7.76
N ASP A 886 -21.47 -32.36 -8.50
CA ASP A 886 -21.76 -32.59 -9.92
C ASP A 886 -23.03 -33.51 -10.06
N LYS A 887 -23.41 -33.76 -11.32
CA LYS A 887 -24.55 -34.61 -11.65
C LYS A 887 -24.41 -36.05 -11.11
N ALA A 888 -23.18 -36.54 -10.95
CA ALA A 888 -22.91 -37.87 -10.40
C ALA A 888 -22.88 -37.88 -8.85
N GLY A 889 -23.13 -36.72 -8.20
CA GLY A 889 -23.09 -36.60 -6.74
C GLY A 889 -21.67 -36.47 -6.17
N LYS A 890 -20.66 -36.31 -7.00
CA LYS A 890 -19.29 -36.09 -6.56
C LYS A 890 -19.09 -34.65 -6.09
N ARG A 891 -18.47 -34.52 -4.94
CA ARG A 891 -18.17 -33.20 -4.33
C ARG A 891 -17.21 -32.38 -5.22
N LEU A 892 -17.64 -31.19 -5.60
CA LEU A 892 -16.86 -30.18 -6.33
C LEU A 892 -16.23 -29.18 -5.34
N MET A 893 -17.07 -28.61 -4.46
CA MET A 893 -16.67 -27.60 -3.51
C MET A 893 -17.56 -27.66 -2.26
N ALA A 894 -17.04 -27.26 -1.10
CA ALA A 894 -17.85 -27.11 0.11
C ALA A 894 -17.35 -25.94 0.97
N GLU A 895 -18.29 -25.21 1.54
CA GLU A 895 -18.01 -24.26 2.61
C GLU A 895 -17.78 -25.01 3.94
N ARG A 896 -16.90 -24.49 4.80
CA ARG A 896 -16.72 -25.03 6.15
C ARG A 896 -17.88 -24.58 7.05
N PRO A 897 -18.56 -25.48 7.80
CA PRO A 897 -19.73 -25.13 8.60
C PRO A 897 -19.48 -24.04 9.66
N SER A 898 -18.26 -23.95 10.18
CA SER A 898 -17.89 -22.98 11.22
C SER A 898 -17.44 -21.62 10.70
N HIS A 899 -17.21 -21.47 9.39
CA HIS A 899 -16.58 -20.28 8.79
C HIS A 899 -17.18 -19.87 7.44
N SER A 900 -18.42 -20.31 7.17
CA SER A 900 -18.98 -20.22 5.81
C SER A 900 -19.22 -18.79 5.33
N ARG A 901 -19.58 -17.85 6.21
CA ARG A 901 -19.79 -16.46 5.82
C ARG A 901 -19.55 -15.55 7.00
N GLN A 902 -18.81 -14.51 6.79
CA GLN A 902 -18.55 -13.49 7.79
C GLN A 902 -18.71 -12.11 7.14
N ILE A 903 -19.13 -11.16 7.93
CA ILE A 903 -19.29 -9.77 7.52
C ILE A 903 -17.90 -9.19 7.36
N ARG A 904 -17.69 -8.48 6.25
CA ARG A 904 -16.58 -7.57 6.07
C ARG A 904 -16.93 -6.21 6.64
#